data_961906216e5bbbe18c8cfdb4822bb65c
#
_entry.id   961906216e5bbbe18c8cfdb4822bb65c
#
_cell.length_a   1.000
_cell.length_b   1.000
_cell.length_c   1.000
_cell.angle_alpha   90.00
_cell.angle_beta   90.00
_cell.angle_gamma   90.00
#
_symmetry.space_group_name_H-M   'P 1'
#
loop_
_entity.id
_entity.type
_entity.pdbx_description
1 polymer ?
#
loop_
_entity_poly.entity_id
_entity_poly.type
_entity_poly.pdbx_seq_one_letter_code
_entity_poly.pdbx_strand_id
1 'polypeptide(L)'
;MATRRLQTPIGLRFAAPLRRVLNRIEARLDSERERTGLWLPVALGTGIAAWFALPAAAHWIGLLFLLASGGLAGLLIGWSSRIGRMVVAGCGMTAIGVLLIWARATWVGAPVLAQPATTAFSAEVEAVEPLPAKGETRLILRPRGRDDLPPRVRVTLRDQAGSTIVPGERVGLRARLMPPPAASLPGSYDFAQRAWFDRIGAVGTVLGDISRAPDAGQGGQPLRARLSEHIHRQIEGSPGGIAAALVTGDRGAISAEDEEAMRRSGLAHLLSISGLHVTAVIGFAMLFARRLLALSPRLALGGYVLPLAAAAGALAGAGYTWLAGAEVPTLRSLIAALLVLVALLMGREALTLRLVAAGALLVLVWRPESLVGPSFQLSFAAVTAIVVLHESPVMQRFMARRDEGLVRRWGRGIAGLLVTGLVVEVALAPIALFHFHKAGLYGALANVVAIPLTTFVVMPFEALALLFDSAGLGAPFWWIAEQALRLLIALAHHVADAPGAVATLPRFPPWAFALAVAGGLWILVWQRSWRWWGLAPLLAGMAVLAQQPRPDLLVTADGRNIAAAVPGGGYALLRDRAGDFVRDTMNEAGGSDAPLGALAALDHVECNVDFCRWIQGGRIILASRGRDRIEGSVMAPACAAADVVISDRWLPRECVGRWLTIDRDSLAESGGLAIYLGEKPKAVAALTAGDGHPWRNAPQVSGNDEAVPKAALAR
;
A
#
# COMPACT_ATOMS: atom_id res chain seq x y z
N MET A 1 11.18 -44.10 19.80
CA MET A 1 10.93 -42.69 20.13
C MET A 1 9.69 -42.61 20.99
N ALA A 2 9.83 -42.41 22.29
CA ALA A 2 8.73 -42.39 23.23
C ALA A 2 7.87 -41.14 23.01
N THR A 3 6.60 -41.32 22.67
CA THR A 3 5.60 -40.24 22.63
C THR A 3 5.49 -39.64 24.03
N ARG A 4 5.94 -38.40 24.18
CA ARG A 4 5.72 -37.61 25.42
C ARG A 4 4.21 -37.47 25.64
N ARG A 5 3.67 -38.23 26.57
CA ARG A 5 2.30 -38.08 26.99
C ARG A 5 2.18 -36.77 27.81
N LEU A 6 1.12 -36.02 27.55
CA LEU A 6 0.75 -34.85 28.34
C LEU A 6 0.67 -35.23 29.81
N GLN A 7 1.71 -34.90 30.62
CA GLN A 7 1.67 -34.93 32.06
C GLN A 7 1.12 -33.58 32.51
N THR A 8 -0.18 -33.54 32.83
CA THR A 8 -0.82 -32.35 33.41
C THR A 8 -0.51 -32.30 34.89
N PRO A 9 0.10 -31.23 35.44
CA PRO A 9 0.45 -31.13 36.86
C PRO A 9 -0.75 -30.94 37.78
N ILE A 10 -1.91 -30.60 37.26
CA ILE A 10 -3.12 -30.35 38.06
C ILE A 10 -4.32 -31.01 37.34
N GLY A 11 -5.06 -31.86 38.05
CA GLY A 11 -6.07 -32.77 37.61
C GLY A 11 -7.30 -32.24 36.85
N LEU A 12 -7.11 -31.52 35.77
CA LEU A 12 -8.15 -31.29 34.78
C LEU A 12 -8.35 -32.60 33.99
N ARG A 13 -9.29 -33.42 34.44
CA ARG A 13 -9.76 -34.61 33.73
C ARG A 13 -10.57 -34.15 32.51
N PHE A 14 -9.89 -33.81 31.43
CA PHE A 14 -10.55 -33.63 30.13
C PHE A 14 -11.28 -34.93 29.74
N ALA A 15 -12.49 -34.77 29.21
CA ALA A 15 -13.22 -35.91 28.64
C ALA A 15 -12.32 -36.67 27.62
N ALA A 16 -12.35 -37.98 27.63
CA ALA A 16 -11.48 -38.82 26.79
C ALA A 16 -11.42 -38.45 25.29
N PRO A 17 -12.49 -37.94 24.63
CA PRO A 17 -12.42 -37.46 23.27
C PRO A 17 -11.55 -36.18 23.11
N LEU A 18 -11.64 -35.21 24.02
CA LEU A 18 -10.85 -33.98 23.98
C LEU A 18 -9.35 -34.28 24.14
N ARG A 19 -9.01 -35.18 25.05
CA ARG A 19 -7.62 -35.62 25.26
C ARG A 19 -7.03 -36.30 24.03
N ARG A 20 -7.82 -37.07 23.28
CA ARG A 20 -7.40 -37.69 22.01
C ARG A 20 -7.14 -36.63 20.94
N VAL A 21 -7.98 -35.60 20.84
CA VAL A 21 -7.78 -34.48 19.90
C VAL A 21 -6.52 -33.70 20.26
N LEU A 22 -6.33 -33.30 21.52
CA LEU A 22 -5.15 -32.58 21.98
C LEU A 22 -3.86 -33.38 21.72
N ASN A 23 -3.84 -34.69 22.00
CA ASN A 23 -2.68 -35.53 21.72
C ASN A 23 -2.36 -35.63 20.21
N ARG A 24 -3.38 -35.63 19.34
CA ARG A 24 -3.17 -35.59 17.88
C ARG A 24 -2.58 -34.26 17.42
N ILE A 25 -3.07 -33.15 17.97
CA ILE A 25 -2.53 -31.80 17.68
C ILE A 25 -1.08 -31.72 18.16
N GLU A 26 -0.79 -32.16 19.39
CA GLU A 26 0.57 -32.17 19.95
C GLU A 26 1.53 -32.97 19.06
N ALA A 27 1.14 -34.17 18.62
CA ALA A 27 1.95 -35.01 17.75
C ALA A 27 2.22 -34.33 16.38
N ARG A 28 1.24 -33.61 15.83
CA ARG A 28 1.42 -32.83 14.59
C ARG A 28 2.39 -31.67 14.80
N LEU A 29 2.23 -30.90 15.87
CA LEU A 29 3.12 -29.81 16.22
C LEU A 29 4.55 -30.30 16.49
N ASP A 30 4.71 -31.49 17.09
CA ASP A 30 6.02 -32.12 17.26
C ASP A 30 6.67 -32.48 15.92
N SER A 31 5.91 -32.96 14.95
CA SER A 31 6.41 -33.30 13.63
C SER A 31 6.85 -32.08 12.81
N GLU A 32 6.37 -30.88 13.14
CA GLU A 32 6.68 -29.61 12.48
C GLU A 32 7.32 -28.57 13.46
N ARG A 33 8.01 -29.07 14.48
CA ARG A 33 8.61 -28.22 15.53
C ARG A 33 9.46 -27.08 15.02
N GLU A 34 10.10 -27.25 13.87
CA GLU A 34 10.97 -26.25 13.25
C GLU A 34 10.20 -25.08 12.62
N ARG A 35 8.91 -25.29 12.34
CA ARG A 35 8.01 -24.29 11.74
C ARG A 35 7.21 -23.50 12.78
N THR A 36 7.13 -23.95 14.03
CA THR A 36 6.34 -23.26 15.07
C THR A 36 6.79 -21.82 15.31
N GLY A 37 8.11 -21.55 15.21
CA GLY A 37 8.66 -20.20 15.36
C GLY A 37 8.24 -19.21 14.26
N LEU A 38 7.84 -19.72 13.08
CA LEU A 38 7.36 -18.89 11.96
C LEU A 38 6.01 -18.20 12.25
N TRP A 39 5.29 -18.67 13.27
CA TRP A 39 4.02 -18.08 13.71
C TRP A 39 4.20 -16.85 14.61
N LEU A 40 5.42 -16.55 15.07
CA LEU A 40 5.66 -15.36 15.92
C LEU A 40 5.37 -14.05 15.18
N PRO A 41 5.90 -13.78 13.96
CA PRO A 41 5.51 -12.58 13.21
C PRO A 41 4.03 -12.56 12.83
N VAL A 42 3.40 -13.72 12.60
CA VAL A 42 1.97 -13.80 12.32
C VAL A 42 1.15 -13.39 13.55
N ALA A 43 1.52 -13.88 14.75
CA ALA A 43 0.86 -13.50 16.01
C ALA A 43 1.04 -11.99 16.30
N LEU A 44 2.26 -11.45 16.11
CA LEU A 44 2.52 -10.02 16.25
C LEU A 44 1.64 -9.21 15.29
N GLY A 45 1.63 -9.61 14.01
CA GLY A 45 0.80 -8.99 12.98
C GLY A 45 -0.70 -9.08 13.28
N THR A 46 -1.17 -10.20 13.84
CA THR A 46 -2.56 -10.35 14.26
C THR A 46 -2.94 -9.31 15.32
N GLY A 47 -2.06 -9.05 16.30
CA GLY A 47 -2.27 -8.01 17.29
C GLY A 47 -2.34 -6.61 16.70
N ILE A 48 -1.42 -6.30 15.78
CA ILE A 48 -1.41 -5.01 15.05
C ILE A 48 -2.69 -4.87 14.23
N ALA A 49 -3.07 -5.90 13.45
CA ALA A 49 -4.28 -5.89 12.63
C ALA A 49 -5.56 -5.75 13.46
N ALA A 50 -5.62 -6.42 14.61
CA ALA A 50 -6.74 -6.33 15.55
C ALA A 50 -6.90 -4.91 16.12
N TRP A 51 -5.80 -4.21 16.40
CA TRP A 51 -5.86 -2.82 16.84
C TRP A 51 -6.51 -1.91 15.77
N PHE A 52 -6.14 -2.07 14.49
CA PHE A 52 -6.77 -1.32 13.39
C PHE A 52 -8.23 -1.71 13.13
N ALA A 53 -8.59 -2.97 13.38
CA ALA A 53 -9.94 -3.47 13.15
C ALA A 53 -10.93 -3.12 14.27
N LEU A 54 -10.46 -2.91 15.49
CA LEU A 54 -11.27 -2.62 16.66
C LEU A 54 -11.39 -1.10 16.86
N PRO A 55 -12.60 -0.54 16.97
CA PRO A 55 -12.82 0.90 16.82
C PRO A 55 -12.38 1.75 18.04
N ALA A 56 -12.20 1.18 19.24
CA ALA A 56 -12.00 2.00 20.43
C ALA A 56 -11.11 1.35 21.50
N ALA A 57 -10.53 2.16 22.37
CA ALA A 57 -9.63 1.75 23.43
C ALA A 57 -10.23 0.68 24.36
N ALA A 58 -11.54 0.75 24.66
CA ALA A 58 -12.22 -0.28 25.45
C ALA A 58 -12.11 -1.68 24.81
N HIS A 59 -12.21 -1.77 23.48
CA HIS A 59 -12.07 -3.04 22.77
C HIS A 59 -10.62 -3.54 22.76
N TRP A 60 -9.63 -2.63 22.65
CA TRP A 60 -8.21 -3.00 22.71
C TRP A 60 -7.85 -3.54 24.08
N ILE A 61 -8.33 -2.89 25.17
CA ILE A 61 -8.14 -3.33 26.55
C ILE A 61 -8.85 -4.68 26.77
N GLY A 62 -10.08 -4.84 26.30
CA GLY A 62 -10.82 -6.10 26.38
C GLY A 62 -10.08 -7.25 25.70
N LEU A 63 -9.50 -6.98 24.51
CA LEU A 63 -8.66 -7.95 23.79
C LEU A 63 -7.41 -8.31 24.59
N LEU A 64 -6.73 -7.34 25.23
CA LEU A 64 -5.55 -7.61 26.06
C LEU A 64 -5.89 -8.51 27.26
N PHE A 65 -7.04 -8.30 27.92
CA PHE A 65 -7.51 -9.19 28.96
C PHE A 65 -7.82 -10.59 28.47
N LEU A 66 -8.45 -10.71 27.29
CA LEU A 66 -8.71 -12.01 26.65
C LEU A 66 -7.39 -12.76 26.34
N LEU A 67 -6.40 -12.05 25.80
CA LEU A 67 -5.09 -12.61 25.52
C LEU A 67 -4.32 -13.02 26.77
N ALA A 68 -4.41 -12.22 27.84
CA ALA A 68 -3.82 -12.56 29.14
C ALA A 68 -4.46 -13.84 29.73
N SER A 69 -5.79 -13.95 29.64
CA SER A 69 -6.52 -15.14 30.07
C SER A 69 -6.16 -16.38 29.22
N GLY A 70 -6.03 -16.20 27.91
CA GLY A 70 -5.56 -17.26 27.00
C GLY A 70 -4.12 -17.70 27.29
N GLY A 71 -3.22 -16.74 27.57
CA GLY A 71 -1.86 -17.04 28.02
C GLY A 71 -1.80 -17.82 29.33
N LEU A 72 -2.63 -17.43 30.32
CA LEU A 72 -2.76 -18.16 31.57
C LEU A 72 -3.29 -19.59 31.35
N ALA A 73 -4.30 -19.75 30.52
CA ALA A 73 -4.80 -21.08 30.12
C ALA A 73 -3.69 -21.94 29.45
N GLY A 74 -2.86 -21.31 28.60
CA GLY A 74 -1.68 -21.98 28.03
C GLY A 74 -0.66 -22.43 29.08
N LEU A 75 -0.42 -21.63 30.14
CA LEU A 75 0.43 -21.99 31.25
C LEU A 75 -0.18 -23.18 32.05
N LEU A 76 -1.50 -23.20 32.25
CA LEU A 76 -2.22 -24.30 32.91
C LEU A 76 -2.18 -25.60 32.11
N ILE A 77 -2.17 -25.55 30.77
CA ILE A 77 -1.94 -26.74 29.93
C ILE A 77 -0.54 -27.31 30.17
N GLY A 78 0.41 -26.50 30.57
CA GLY A 78 1.75 -26.87 31.00
C GLY A 78 2.85 -26.47 30.00
N TRP A 79 3.96 -26.00 30.54
CA TRP A 79 5.13 -25.56 29.77
C TRP A 79 5.82 -26.72 29.04
N SER A 80 5.62 -27.96 29.45
CA SER A 80 6.12 -29.16 28.80
C SER A 80 5.38 -29.45 27.49
N SER A 81 4.12 -29.03 27.36
CA SER A 81 3.30 -29.17 26.15
C SER A 81 3.67 -28.12 25.10
N ARG A 82 3.75 -28.51 23.82
CA ARG A 82 3.92 -27.56 22.71
C ARG A 82 2.69 -26.69 22.53
N ILE A 83 1.52 -27.23 22.70
CA ILE A 83 0.26 -26.48 22.64
C ILE A 83 0.31 -25.35 23.69
N GLY A 84 0.65 -25.67 24.95
CA GLY A 84 0.78 -24.66 26.00
C GLY A 84 1.76 -23.56 25.62
N ARG A 85 2.96 -23.91 25.18
CA ARG A 85 3.97 -22.91 24.74
C ARG A 85 3.51 -22.07 23.54
N MET A 86 2.87 -22.68 22.54
CA MET A 86 2.35 -21.95 21.38
C MET A 86 1.23 -21.00 21.76
N VAL A 87 0.32 -21.41 22.65
CA VAL A 87 -0.76 -20.53 23.15
C VAL A 87 -0.16 -19.36 23.92
N VAL A 88 0.78 -19.59 24.84
CA VAL A 88 1.46 -18.51 25.59
C VAL A 88 2.19 -17.57 24.64
N ALA A 89 3.01 -18.10 23.74
CA ALA A 89 3.77 -17.31 22.78
C ALA A 89 2.85 -16.55 21.81
N GLY A 90 1.80 -17.19 21.32
CA GLY A 90 0.82 -16.59 20.42
C GLY A 90 0.05 -15.45 21.09
N CYS A 91 -0.53 -15.68 22.26
CA CYS A 91 -1.22 -14.64 23.02
C CYS A 91 -0.28 -13.51 23.42
N GLY A 92 0.94 -13.82 23.88
CA GLY A 92 1.95 -12.83 24.25
C GLY A 92 2.37 -11.96 23.09
N MET A 93 2.70 -12.56 21.93
CA MET A 93 3.09 -11.81 20.74
C MET A 93 1.94 -10.99 20.17
N THR A 94 0.70 -11.50 20.21
CA THR A 94 -0.48 -10.74 19.81
C THR A 94 -0.71 -9.54 20.73
N ALA A 95 -0.57 -9.72 22.04
CA ALA A 95 -0.66 -8.60 23.00
C ALA A 95 0.45 -7.57 22.76
N ILE A 96 1.68 -8.00 22.53
CA ILE A 96 2.80 -7.11 22.16
C ILE A 96 2.46 -6.34 20.88
N GLY A 97 1.85 -6.98 19.88
CA GLY A 97 1.43 -6.32 18.64
C GLY A 97 0.42 -5.19 18.87
N VAL A 98 -0.61 -5.43 19.71
CA VAL A 98 -1.59 -4.39 20.09
C VAL A 98 -0.89 -3.23 20.81
N LEU A 99 -0.06 -3.51 21.81
CA LEU A 99 0.64 -2.49 22.58
C LEU A 99 1.64 -1.69 21.75
N LEU A 100 2.35 -2.35 20.84
CA LEU A 100 3.35 -1.74 19.99
C LEU A 100 2.74 -0.70 19.04
N ILE A 101 1.66 -1.08 18.33
CA ILE A 101 0.99 -0.13 17.43
C ILE A 101 0.29 0.99 18.19
N TRP A 102 -0.32 0.69 19.34
CA TRP A 102 -0.94 1.70 20.19
C TRP A 102 0.09 2.72 20.69
N ALA A 103 1.20 2.24 21.25
CA ALA A 103 2.30 3.10 21.67
C ALA A 103 2.88 3.92 20.50
N ARG A 104 3.04 3.31 19.33
CA ARG A 104 3.51 4.00 18.13
C ARG A 104 2.55 5.09 17.69
N ALA A 105 1.25 4.80 17.63
CA ALA A 105 0.23 5.75 17.21
C ALA A 105 0.12 6.95 18.16
N THR A 106 0.31 6.75 19.48
CA THR A 106 0.34 7.84 20.46
C THR A 106 1.63 8.66 20.39
N TRP A 107 2.77 8.00 20.16
CA TRP A 107 4.07 8.68 20.10
C TRP A 107 4.24 9.58 18.87
N VAL A 108 3.71 9.16 17.71
CA VAL A 108 3.78 9.97 16.48
C VAL A 108 2.74 11.07 16.43
N GLY A 109 1.81 11.10 17.38
CA GLY A 109 0.70 12.05 17.42
C GLY A 109 1.13 13.49 17.17
N ALA A 110 0.45 14.15 16.26
CA ALA A 110 0.66 15.55 15.92
C ALA A 110 -0.71 16.23 15.74
N PRO A 111 -0.83 17.51 16.07
CA PRO A 111 -2.09 18.24 15.84
C PRO A 111 -2.46 18.26 14.35
N VAL A 112 -3.76 18.24 14.10
CA VAL A 112 -4.35 18.29 12.76
C VAL A 112 -5.17 19.59 12.63
N LEU A 113 -5.20 20.16 11.43
CA LEU A 113 -6.02 21.34 11.17
C LEU A 113 -7.51 21.01 11.39
N ALA A 114 -8.22 21.86 12.17
CA ALA A 114 -9.62 21.64 12.53
C ALA A 114 -10.57 21.81 11.34
N GLN A 115 -10.34 22.86 10.56
CA GLN A 115 -11.20 23.27 9.44
C GLN A 115 -10.36 23.79 8.28
N PRO A 116 -10.85 23.76 7.05
CA PRO A 116 -10.19 24.37 5.92
C PRO A 116 -9.89 25.85 6.17
N ALA A 117 -8.64 26.26 5.99
CA ALA A 117 -8.19 27.63 6.20
C ALA A 117 -7.35 28.12 5.00
N THR A 118 -7.45 29.39 4.68
CA THR A 118 -6.56 30.04 3.72
C THR A 118 -5.66 30.99 4.48
N THR A 119 -4.37 30.68 4.57
CA THR A 119 -3.44 31.43 5.41
C THR A 119 -2.09 31.62 4.72
N ALA A 120 -1.41 32.71 5.09
CA ALA A 120 -0.03 32.98 4.68
C ALA A 120 0.92 32.61 5.84
N PHE A 121 2.00 31.92 5.54
CA PHE A 121 2.98 31.50 6.53
C PHE A 121 4.35 31.30 5.92
N SER A 122 5.38 31.40 6.77
CA SER A 122 6.75 31.01 6.42
C SER A 122 7.00 29.55 6.86
N ALA A 123 7.75 28.82 6.05
CA ALA A 123 8.06 27.42 6.33
C ALA A 123 9.44 27.05 5.81
N GLU A 124 10.02 26.03 6.44
CA GLU A 124 11.20 25.34 5.93
C GLU A 124 10.75 24.16 5.07
N VAL A 125 11.35 24.01 3.89
CA VAL A 125 11.09 22.91 2.97
C VAL A 125 11.81 21.66 3.45
N GLU A 126 11.07 20.63 3.86
CA GLU A 126 11.65 19.34 4.27
C GLU A 126 11.89 18.42 3.07
N ALA A 127 10.98 18.40 2.11
CA ALA A 127 11.08 17.58 0.92
C ALA A 127 10.38 18.23 -0.27
N VAL A 128 10.92 17.97 -1.45
CA VAL A 128 10.39 18.42 -2.74
C VAL A 128 10.19 17.17 -3.61
N GLU A 129 9.00 17.00 -4.14
CA GLU A 129 8.61 15.93 -5.05
C GLU A 129 8.09 16.57 -6.34
N PRO A 130 8.91 16.68 -7.38
CA PRO A 130 8.47 17.18 -8.69
C PRO A 130 7.51 16.17 -9.33
N LEU A 131 6.45 16.66 -9.96
CA LEU A 131 5.48 15.86 -10.70
C LEU A 131 5.29 16.45 -12.11
N PRO A 132 6.34 16.45 -12.95
CA PRO A 132 6.32 17.14 -14.24
C PRO A 132 5.24 16.61 -15.18
N ALA A 133 4.90 15.32 -15.13
CA ALA A 133 3.79 14.76 -15.90
C ALA A 133 2.41 15.39 -15.57
N LYS A 134 2.27 15.99 -14.37
CA LYS A 134 1.05 16.67 -13.93
C LYS A 134 1.18 18.21 -13.95
N GLY A 135 2.35 18.75 -14.29
CA GLY A 135 2.65 20.18 -14.17
C GLY A 135 2.54 20.65 -12.72
N GLU A 136 2.98 19.86 -11.76
CA GLU A 136 2.86 20.15 -10.33
C GLU A 136 4.15 19.81 -9.59
N THR A 137 4.36 20.51 -8.45
CA THR A 137 5.41 20.17 -7.49
C THR A 137 4.78 20.04 -6.11
N ARG A 138 5.04 18.93 -5.43
CA ARG A 138 4.57 18.67 -4.08
C ARG A 138 5.67 19.01 -3.08
N LEU A 139 5.32 19.80 -2.07
CA LEU A 139 6.23 20.22 -1.01
C LEU A 139 5.76 19.68 0.33
N ILE A 140 6.70 19.16 1.13
CA ILE A 140 6.50 18.92 2.55
C ILE A 140 7.18 20.04 3.29
N LEU A 141 6.39 20.77 4.07
CA LEU A 141 6.79 22.01 4.72
C LEU A 141 6.68 21.88 6.24
N ARG A 142 7.63 22.50 6.95
CA ARG A 142 7.57 22.72 8.39
C ARG A 142 7.29 24.20 8.65
N PRO A 143 6.05 24.60 9.02
CA PRO A 143 5.71 25.96 9.38
C PRO A 143 6.60 26.48 10.52
N ARG A 144 6.96 27.77 10.48
CA ARG A 144 7.80 28.43 11.47
C ARG A 144 7.04 29.56 12.13
N GLY A 145 7.14 29.65 13.47
CA GLY A 145 6.52 30.73 14.24
C GLY A 145 4.98 30.75 14.21
N ARG A 146 4.34 29.62 13.97
CA ARG A 146 2.87 29.47 13.88
C ARG A 146 2.44 28.21 14.64
N ASP A 147 2.02 28.42 15.91
CA ASP A 147 1.52 27.34 16.77
C ASP A 147 0.08 26.91 16.41
N ASP A 148 -0.62 27.73 15.63
CA ASP A 148 -1.94 27.49 15.09
C ASP A 148 -1.93 26.64 13.80
N LEU A 149 -0.76 26.25 13.31
CA LEU A 149 -0.58 25.35 12.19
C LEU A 149 0.03 24.00 12.64
N PRO A 150 -0.32 22.90 11.95
CA PRO A 150 0.32 21.61 12.22
C PRO A 150 1.84 21.66 12.00
N PRO A 151 2.62 20.82 12.71
CA PRO A 151 4.08 20.82 12.61
C PRO A 151 4.61 20.39 11.23
N ARG A 152 3.78 19.73 10.45
CA ARG A 152 4.07 19.33 9.06
C ARG A 152 2.84 19.56 8.18
N VAL A 153 3.07 20.18 7.03
CA VAL A 153 2.02 20.47 6.04
C VAL A 153 2.50 20.02 4.67
N ARG A 154 1.62 19.36 3.91
CA ARG A 154 1.89 18.97 2.53
C ARG A 154 1.10 19.87 1.58
N VAL A 155 1.79 20.59 0.72
CA VAL A 155 1.15 21.46 -0.29
C VAL A 155 1.55 21.08 -1.69
N THR A 156 0.65 21.32 -2.64
CA THR A 156 0.89 21.17 -4.06
C THR A 156 0.98 22.56 -4.68
N LEU A 157 2.07 22.81 -5.39
CA LEU A 157 2.32 23.98 -6.19
C LEU A 157 2.10 23.61 -7.66
N ARG A 158 1.31 24.37 -8.40
CA ARG A 158 1.26 24.25 -9.86
C ARG A 158 2.51 24.86 -10.44
N ASP A 159 3.04 24.26 -11.48
CA ASP A 159 4.31 24.67 -12.07
C ASP A 159 4.33 26.16 -12.39
N GLN A 160 5.23 26.85 -11.68
CA GLN A 160 5.68 28.18 -12.03
C GLN A 160 7.02 28.00 -12.74
N ALA A 161 7.02 28.19 -14.04
CA ALA A 161 8.22 28.08 -14.87
C ALA A 161 9.38 28.87 -14.24
N GLY A 162 10.42 28.15 -13.80
CA GLY A 162 11.68 28.72 -13.33
C GLY A 162 11.94 28.71 -11.81
N SER A 163 11.06 28.15 -10.97
CA SER A 163 11.31 28.12 -9.52
C SER A 163 11.86 26.77 -9.04
N THR A 164 13.18 26.65 -8.98
CA THR A 164 13.83 25.48 -8.37
C THR A 164 13.85 25.63 -6.84
N ILE A 165 12.90 25.02 -6.15
CA ILE A 165 12.86 24.95 -4.69
C ILE A 165 13.70 23.77 -4.25
N VAL A 166 14.54 23.94 -3.22
CA VAL A 166 15.38 22.86 -2.69
C VAL A 166 15.06 22.58 -1.22
N PRO A 167 15.23 21.33 -0.75
CA PRO A 167 15.11 21.00 0.66
C PRO A 167 16.06 21.83 1.53
N GLY A 168 15.58 22.28 2.69
CA GLY A 168 16.30 23.19 3.60
C GLY A 168 16.07 24.68 3.33
N GLU A 169 15.47 25.04 2.19
CA GLU A 169 15.15 26.41 1.84
C GLU A 169 13.99 26.94 2.71
N ARG A 170 14.03 28.24 3.04
CA ARG A 170 12.92 28.94 3.71
C ARG A 170 12.08 29.65 2.69
N VAL A 171 10.79 29.37 2.72
CA VAL A 171 9.81 29.91 1.80
C VAL A 171 8.66 30.58 2.55
N GLY A 172 8.19 31.69 2.01
CA GLY A 172 6.94 32.34 2.41
C GLY A 172 5.89 32.07 1.34
N LEU A 173 4.72 31.60 1.73
CA LEU A 173 3.66 31.26 0.81
C LEU A 173 2.27 31.47 1.41
N ARG A 174 1.30 31.64 0.54
CA ARG A 174 -0.11 31.57 0.89
C ARG A 174 -0.68 30.27 0.37
N ALA A 175 -1.38 29.51 1.23
CA ALA A 175 -1.97 28.25 0.84
C ALA A 175 -3.39 28.11 1.37
N ARG A 176 -4.22 27.40 0.59
CA ARG A 176 -5.49 26.88 1.06
C ARG A 176 -5.23 25.49 1.63
N LEU A 177 -5.30 25.40 2.94
CA LEU A 177 -5.07 24.19 3.71
C LEU A 177 -6.39 23.53 4.09
N MET A 178 -6.38 22.21 4.23
CA MET A 178 -7.50 21.41 4.73
C MET A 178 -6.98 20.26 5.60
N PRO A 179 -7.77 19.72 6.51
CA PRO A 179 -7.42 18.49 7.20
C PRO A 179 -7.08 17.37 6.22
N PRO A 180 -6.18 16.43 6.58
CA PRO A 180 -5.93 15.25 5.76
C PRO A 180 -7.25 14.50 5.49
N PRO A 181 -7.62 14.25 4.22
CA PRO A 181 -8.89 13.63 3.89
C PRO A 181 -8.95 12.17 4.38
N ALA A 182 -10.08 11.83 4.99
CA ALA A 182 -10.44 10.45 5.29
C ALA A 182 -10.81 9.67 4.02
N ALA A 183 -11.06 8.36 4.15
CA ALA A 183 -11.57 7.55 3.06
C ALA A 183 -12.85 8.16 2.47
N SER A 184 -12.84 8.42 1.16
CA SER A 184 -13.97 9.06 0.46
C SER A 184 -15.13 8.10 0.19
N LEU A 185 -14.87 6.80 0.13
CA LEU A 185 -15.85 5.72 -0.08
C LEU A 185 -15.47 4.51 0.78
N PRO A 186 -16.42 3.63 1.10
CA PRO A 186 -16.13 2.42 1.85
C PRO A 186 -15.11 1.53 1.14
N GLY A 187 -13.99 1.25 1.80
CA GLY A 187 -12.88 0.45 1.25
C GLY A 187 -11.87 1.24 0.43
N SER A 188 -12.09 2.54 0.19
CA SER A 188 -11.09 3.40 -0.46
C SER A 188 -9.94 3.74 0.50
N TYR A 189 -8.85 4.24 -0.07
CA TYR A 189 -7.65 4.61 0.66
C TYR A 189 -7.90 5.72 1.69
N ASP A 190 -7.56 5.45 2.97
CA ASP A 190 -7.64 6.43 4.06
C ASP A 190 -6.33 7.21 4.19
N PHE A 191 -6.29 8.40 3.58
CA PHE A 191 -5.12 9.25 3.66
C PHE A 191 -4.91 9.83 5.07
N ALA A 192 -5.96 10.09 5.85
CA ALA A 192 -5.84 10.62 7.22
C ALA A 192 -5.06 9.66 8.12
N GLN A 193 -5.32 8.35 8.01
CA GLN A 193 -4.55 7.32 8.69
C GLN A 193 -3.06 7.38 8.31
N ARG A 194 -2.74 7.47 7.04
CA ARG A 194 -1.36 7.55 6.56
C ARG A 194 -0.67 8.83 7.02
N ALA A 195 -1.35 9.96 6.87
CA ALA A 195 -0.86 11.29 7.27
C ALA A 195 -0.52 11.36 8.75
N TRP A 196 -1.31 10.68 9.62
CA TRP A 196 -1.03 10.58 11.05
C TRP A 196 0.36 10.00 11.33
N PHE A 197 0.68 8.85 10.73
CA PHE A 197 1.97 8.20 10.93
C PHE A 197 3.13 8.96 10.28
N ASP A 198 2.87 9.73 9.24
CA ASP A 198 3.85 10.63 8.60
C ASP A 198 3.89 12.03 9.25
N ARG A 199 3.08 12.28 10.32
CA ARG A 199 2.94 13.55 11.05
C ARG A 199 2.48 14.72 10.18
N ILE A 200 1.75 14.47 9.11
CA ILE A 200 1.19 15.50 8.23
C ILE A 200 -0.18 15.90 8.80
N GLY A 201 -0.29 17.09 9.35
CA GLY A 201 -1.53 17.58 9.97
C GLY A 201 -2.40 18.43 9.06
N ALA A 202 -1.90 18.86 7.89
CA ALA A 202 -2.70 19.53 6.86
C ALA A 202 -2.19 19.22 5.46
N VAL A 203 -3.10 19.27 4.48
CA VAL A 203 -2.79 19.23 3.06
C VAL A 203 -3.39 20.44 2.36
N GLY A 204 -2.83 20.84 1.21
CA GLY A 204 -3.39 21.98 0.52
C GLY A 204 -2.75 22.31 -0.81
N THR A 205 -3.16 23.45 -1.35
CA THR A 205 -2.64 23.99 -2.61
C THR A 205 -2.13 25.38 -2.37
N VAL A 206 -0.97 25.70 -2.93
CA VAL A 206 -0.39 27.05 -2.89
C VAL A 206 -1.21 28.00 -3.75
N LEU A 207 -1.44 29.20 -3.25
CA LEU A 207 -2.18 30.27 -3.93
C LEU A 207 -1.21 31.42 -4.25
N GLY A 208 -0.99 31.67 -5.54
CA GLY A 208 -0.06 32.70 -6.00
C GLY A 208 1.42 32.26 -5.88
N ASP A 209 2.32 33.24 -5.83
CA ASP A 209 3.76 33.02 -5.90
C ASP A 209 4.35 32.68 -4.52
N ILE A 210 5.46 31.94 -4.56
CA ILE A 210 6.27 31.64 -3.37
C ILE A 210 7.37 32.65 -3.26
N SER A 211 7.45 33.35 -2.10
CA SER A 211 8.57 34.24 -1.76
C SER A 211 9.70 33.42 -1.12
N ARG A 212 10.94 33.73 -1.48
CA ARG A 212 12.14 33.12 -0.89
C ARG A 212 12.76 34.08 0.13
N ALA A 213 13.18 33.51 1.27
CA ALA A 213 13.91 34.34 2.24
C ALA A 213 15.32 34.61 1.70
N PRO A 214 15.84 35.85 1.87
CA PRO A 214 17.17 36.23 1.40
C PRO A 214 18.32 35.42 1.98
N ASP A 215 18.12 34.89 3.19
CA ASP A 215 19.08 34.05 3.92
C ASP A 215 18.88 32.53 3.66
N ALA A 216 18.11 32.17 2.64
CA ALA A 216 18.02 30.78 2.22
C ALA A 216 19.43 30.31 1.82
N GLY A 217 20.06 29.54 2.69
CA GLY A 217 21.40 29.00 2.45
C GLY A 217 21.47 28.44 1.04
N GLN A 218 22.51 28.77 0.30
CA GLN A 218 22.81 28.21 -1.03
C GLN A 218 23.15 26.73 -0.91
N GLY A 219 22.22 25.92 -0.37
CA GLY A 219 22.30 24.48 -0.42
C GLY A 219 22.22 24.08 -1.88
N GLY A 220 23.32 23.57 -2.42
CA GLY A 220 23.31 23.02 -3.79
C GLY A 220 22.21 21.98 -3.91
N GLN A 221 21.64 21.83 -5.10
CA GLN A 221 20.65 20.78 -5.35
C GLN A 221 21.14 19.42 -4.82
N PRO A 222 20.31 18.66 -4.09
CA PRO A 222 20.66 17.32 -3.65
C PRO A 222 21.14 16.46 -4.82
N LEU A 223 22.11 15.58 -4.58
CA LEU A 223 22.64 14.68 -5.61
C LEU A 223 21.53 13.93 -6.35
N ARG A 224 20.49 13.50 -5.61
CA ARG A 224 19.29 12.84 -6.16
C ARG A 224 18.60 13.69 -7.22
N ALA A 225 18.34 14.96 -6.93
CA ALA A 225 17.66 15.87 -7.86
C ALA A 225 18.51 16.14 -9.11
N ARG A 226 19.83 16.35 -8.93
CA ARG A 226 20.76 16.53 -10.05
C ARG A 226 20.82 15.32 -10.97
N LEU A 227 20.82 14.11 -10.40
CA LEU A 227 20.80 12.86 -11.18
C LEU A 227 19.48 12.67 -11.92
N SER A 228 18.34 12.93 -11.24
CA SER A 228 17.03 12.86 -11.89
C SER A 228 16.93 13.85 -13.06
N GLU A 229 17.34 15.10 -12.87
CA GLU A 229 17.38 16.10 -13.94
C GLU A 229 18.34 15.72 -15.08
N HIS A 230 19.51 15.14 -14.75
CA HIS A 230 20.45 14.66 -15.75
C HIS A 230 19.85 13.53 -16.59
N ILE A 231 19.19 12.55 -15.95
CA ILE A 231 18.51 11.45 -16.67
C ILE A 231 17.42 11.98 -17.60
N HIS A 232 16.59 12.93 -17.13
CA HIS A 232 15.55 13.52 -17.97
C HIS A 232 16.09 14.33 -19.16
N ARG A 233 17.32 14.87 -19.08
CA ARG A 233 17.99 15.50 -20.23
C ARG A 233 18.51 14.48 -21.24
N GLN A 234 18.81 13.24 -20.81
CA GLN A 234 19.29 12.18 -21.69
C GLN A 234 18.16 11.40 -22.35
N ILE A 235 17.07 11.17 -21.61
CA ILE A 235 15.90 10.40 -22.06
C ILE A 235 14.63 11.20 -21.71
N GLU A 236 13.88 11.58 -22.73
CA GLU A 236 12.65 12.36 -22.57
C GLU A 236 11.42 11.48 -22.28
N GLY A 237 10.39 12.07 -21.65
CA GLY A 237 9.09 11.48 -21.41
C GLY A 237 9.08 10.33 -20.40
N SER A 238 8.10 9.44 -20.53
CA SER A 238 7.92 8.31 -19.60
C SER A 238 9.10 7.35 -19.55
N PRO A 239 9.83 7.02 -20.64
CA PRO A 239 11.05 6.22 -20.56
C PRO A 239 12.08 6.85 -19.59
N GLY A 240 12.32 8.17 -19.71
CA GLY A 240 13.19 8.91 -18.79
C GLY A 240 12.65 8.95 -17.35
N GLY A 241 11.31 9.02 -17.18
CA GLY A 241 10.66 8.90 -15.90
C GLY A 241 10.87 7.55 -15.23
N ILE A 242 10.83 6.45 -15.99
CA ILE A 242 11.10 5.10 -15.47
C ILE A 242 12.59 4.95 -15.15
N ALA A 243 13.49 5.46 -15.99
CA ALA A 243 14.93 5.48 -15.73
C ALA A 243 15.24 6.24 -14.41
N ALA A 244 14.69 7.43 -14.24
CA ALA A 244 14.83 8.20 -12.99
C ALA A 244 14.25 7.44 -11.79
N ALA A 245 13.10 6.78 -11.95
CA ALA A 245 12.50 5.98 -10.90
C ALA A 245 13.39 4.81 -10.45
N LEU A 246 14.09 4.17 -11.36
CA LEU A 246 15.01 3.06 -11.06
C LEU A 246 16.31 3.53 -10.39
N VAL A 247 16.83 4.71 -10.72
CA VAL A 247 18.08 5.23 -10.15
C VAL A 247 17.84 6.03 -8.87
N THR A 248 16.87 6.94 -8.89
CA THR A 248 16.66 7.92 -7.81
C THR A 248 15.33 7.74 -7.06
N GLY A 249 14.43 6.89 -7.55
CA GLY A 249 13.08 6.75 -7.01
C GLY A 249 12.10 7.86 -7.47
N ASP A 250 12.52 8.75 -8.38
CA ASP A 250 11.67 9.82 -8.92
C ASP A 250 10.77 9.29 -10.04
N ARG A 251 9.44 9.36 -9.83
CA ARG A 251 8.41 8.87 -10.79
C ARG A 251 7.63 10.01 -11.43
N GLY A 252 7.95 11.24 -11.09
CA GLY A 252 7.12 12.40 -11.44
C GLY A 252 6.93 12.63 -12.92
N ALA A 253 7.82 12.12 -13.77
CA ALA A 253 7.77 12.30 -15.23
C ALA A 253 7.06 11.16 -15.99
N ILE A 254 6.60 10.12 -15.30
CA ILE A 254 5.83 9.04 -15.92
C ILE A 254 4.42 9.54 -16.19
N SER A 255 3.94 9.42 -17.43
CA SER A 255 2.58 9.81 -17.79
C SER A 255 1.54 8.97 -17.07
N ALA A 256 0.35 9.54 -16.82
CA ALA A 256 -0.73 8.79 -16.18
C ALA A 256 -1.19 7.58 -17.03
N GLU A 257 -1.11 7.70 -18.36
CA GLU A 257 -1.45 6.64 -19.29
C GLU A 257 -0.48 5.46 -19.18
N ASP A 258 0.83 5.73 -19.17
CA ASP A 258 1.85 4.69 -19.03
C ASP A 258 1.84 4.06 -17.63
N GLU A 259 1.61 4.86 -16.58
CA GLU A 259 1.46 4.36 -15.21
C GLU A 259 0.27 3.39 -15.11
N GLU A 260 -0.87 3.72 -15.74
CA GLU A 260 -2.05 2.86 -15.79
C GLU A 260 -1.80 1.60 -16.62
N ALA A 261 -1.15 1.70 -17.78
CA ALA A 261 -0.78 0.54 -18.59
C ALA A 261 0.14 -0.42 -17.81
N MET A 262 1.14 0.10 -17.10
CA MET A 262 2.01 -0.68 -16.22
C MET A 262 1.24 -1.33 -15.05
N ARG A 263 0.23 -0.65 -14.51
CA ARG A 263 -0.64 -1.18 -13.45
C ARG A 263 -1.52 -2.30 -13.97
N ARG A 264 -2.18 -2.12 -15.11
CA ARG A 264 -3.08 -3.09 -15.75
C ARG A 264 -2.36 -4.35 -16.23
N SER A 265 -1.13 -4.20 -16.71
CA SER A 265 -0.28 -5.31 -17.13
C SER A 265 0.37 -6.09 -15.98
N GLY A 266 0.20 -5.67 -14.71
CA GLY A 266 0.86 -6.27 -13.55
C GLY A 266 2.33 -5.89 -13.39
N LEU A 267 2.81 -4.89 -14.14
CA LEU A 267 4.20 -4.42 -14.13
C LEU A 267 4.45 -3.20 -13.23
N ALA A 268 3.42 -2.67 -12.55
CA ALA A 268 3.53 -1.48 -11.69
C ALA A 268 4.64 -1.58 -10.62
N HIS A 269 5.00 -2.79 -10.18
CA HIS A 269 6.07 -3.03 -9.22
C HIS A 269 7.47 -2.68 -9.76
N LEU A 270 7.65 -2.61 -11.09
CA LEU A 270 8.88 -2.18 -11.76
C LEU A 270 9.05 -0.65 -11.76
N LEU A 271 7.97 0.11 -11.57
CA LEU A 271 8.03 1.57 -11.40
C LEU A 271 8.56 2.00 -10.03
N SER A 272 8.81 1.06 -9.14
CA SER A 272 9.41 1.32 -7.83
C SER A 272 10.67 0.48 -7.64
N ILE A 273 11.62 1.04 -6.89
CA ILE A 273 12.81 0.28 -6.53
C ILE A 273 12.38 -0.91 -5.69
N SER A 274 12.52 -2.09 -6.27
CA SER A 274 12.11 -3.36 -5.69
C SER A 274 13.28 -4.07 -4.99
N GLY A 275 12.96 -5.14 -4.25
CA GLY A 275 13.97 -6.02 -3.67
C GLY A 275 14.92 -6.63 -4.72
N LEU A 276 14.42 -6.86 -5.94
CA LEU A 276 15.23 -7.35 -7.04
C LEU A 276 16.33 -6.34 -7.42
N HIS A 277 16.00 -5.06 -7.50
CA HIS A 277 16.94 -3.99 -7.85
C HIS A 277 18.04 -3.85 -6.78
N VAL A 278 17.64 -3.79 -5.50
CA VAL A 278 18.61 -3.71 -4.39
C VAL A 278 19.51 -4.96 -4.35
N THR A 279 18.94 -6.15 -4.54
CA THR A 279 19.76 -7.39 -4.55
C THR A 279 20.64 -7.51 -5.78
N ALA A 280 20.23 -6.98 -6.94
CA ALA A 280 21.05 -6.92 -8.14
C ALA A 280 22.28 -6.02 -7.92
N VAL A 281 22.11 -4.82 -7.35
CA VAL A 281 23.21 -3.90 -7.00
C VAL A 281 24.17 -4.54 -6.00
N ILE A 282 23.64 -5.15 -4.92
CA ILE A 282 24.44 -5.85 -3.91
C ILE A 282 25.20 -7.02 -4.55
N GLY A 283 24.52 -7.84 -5.34
CA GLY A 283 25.10 -9.01 -6.00
C GLY A 283 26.19 -8.65 -6.98
N PHE A 284 25.99 -7.60 -7.78
CA PHE A 284 26.99 -7.09 -8.72
C PHE A 284 28.21 -6.55 -7.97
N ALA A 285 28.01 -5.69 -6.96
CA ALA A 285 29.11 -5.13 -6.17
C ALA A 285 29.90 -6.24 -5.44
N MET A 286 29.18 -7.22 -4.89
CA MET A 286 29.79 -8.37 -4.24
C MET A 286 30.60 -9.24 -5.23
N LEU A 287 30.04 -9.51 -6.42
CA LEU A 287 30.73 -10.28 -7.46
C LEU A 287 31.98 -9.56 -7.94
N PHE A 288 31.89 -8.26 -8.20
CA PHE A 288 32.98 -7.42 -8.64
C PHE A 288 34.10 -7.36 -7.57
N ALA A 289 33.73 -7.03 -6.32
CA ALA A 289 34.68 -7.02 -5.20
C ALA A 289 35.34 -8.39 -5.01
N ARG A 290 34.56 -9.49 -5.07
CA ARG A 290 35.10 -10.85 -4.97
C ARG A 290 36.13 -11.14 -6.06
N ARG A 291 35.87 -10.71 -7.32
CA ARG A 291 36.84 -10.90 -8.43
C ARG A 291 38.10 -10.11 -8.21
N LEU A 292 37.99 -8.83 -7.79
CA LEU A 292 39.17 -7.98 -7.52
C LEU A 292 40.00 -8.48 -6.33
N LEU A 293 39.34 -8.80 -5.20
CA LEU A 293 40.01 -9.26 -4.00
C LEU A 293 40.69 -10.62 -4.20
N ALA A 294 40.14 -11.48 -5.06
CA ALA A 294 40.72 -12.77 -5.41
C ALA A 294 42.02 -12.66 -6.21
N LEU A 295 42.34 -11.49 -6.79
CA LEU A 295 43.62 -11.24 -7.45
C LEU A 295 44.80 -11.15 -6.45
N SER A 296 44.52 -10.92 -5.17
CA SER A 296 45.54 -10.88 -4.13
C SER A 296 45.65 -12.25 -3.44
N PRO A 297 46.78 -12.98 -3.59
CA PRO A 297 46.98 -14.28 -2.92
C PRO A 297 46.84 -14.20 -1.40
N ARG A 298 47.26 -13.09 -0.79
CA ARG A 298 47.17 -12.88 0.67
C ARG A 298 45.71 -12.83 1.14
N LEU A 299 44.82 -12.15 0.41
CA LEU A 299 43.39 -12.05 0.73
C LEU A 299 42.67 -13.37 0.42
N ALA A 300 43.03 -14.02 -0.68
CA ALA A 300 42.43 -15.29 -1.09
C ALA A 300 42.72 -16.41 -0.09
N LEU A 301 43.99 -16.55 0.33
CA LEU A 301 44.41 -17.58 1.29
C LEU A 301 43.99 -17.25 2.74
N GLY A 302 43.88 -15.98 3.08
CA GLY A 302 43.47 -15.52 4.41
C GLY A 302 41.96 -15.64 4.71
N GLY A 303 41.14 -16.08 3.74
CA GLY A 303 39.69 -16.21 3.94
C GLY A 303 38.93 -14.88 3.99
N TYR A 304 39.57 -13.74 3.71
CA TYR A 304 38.96 -12.40 3.80
C TYR A 304 38.11 -12.01 2.59
N VAL A 305 38.18 -12.74 1.47
CA VAL A 305 37.49 -12.38 0.21
C VAL A 305 35.99 -12.32 0.40
N LEU A 306 35.37 -13.30 1.05
CA LEU A 306 33.92 -13.34 1.23
C LEU A 306 33.43 -12.24 2.19
N PRO A 307 33.99 -12.04 3.39
CA PRO A 307 33.57 -10.95 4.29
C PRO A 307 33.73 -9.56 3.66
N LEU A 308 34.83 -9.28 2.99
CA LEU A 308 35.08 -8.00 2.35
C LEU A 308 34.15 -7.77 1.15
N ALA A 309 33.90 -8.80 0.34
CA ALA A 309 32.91 -8.71 -0.75
C ALA A 309 31.51 -8.50 -0.23
N ALA A 310 31.12 -9.16 0.87
CA ALA A 310 29.83 -8.94 1.50
C ALA A 310 29.70 -7.51 2.07
N ALA A 311 30.77 -6.98 2.68
CA ALA A 311 30.80 -5.60 3.15
C ALA A 311 30.67 -4.60 1.98
N ALA A 312 31.38 -4.83 0.85
CA ALA A 312 31.24 -4.01 -0.35
C ALA A 312 29.81 -4.04 -0.91
N GLY A 313 29.19 -5.22 -0.95
CA GLY A 313 27.78 -5.37 -1.33
C GLY A 313 26.84 -4.62 -0.39
N ALA A 314 27.03 -4.72 0.92
CA ALA A 314 26.23 -4.03 1.92
C ALA A 314 26.33 -2.50 1.77
N LEU A 315 27.55 -1.97 1.57
CA LEU A 315 27.78 -0.54 1.35
C LEU A 315 27.14 -0.06 0.04
N ALA A 316 27.25 -0.82 -1.05
CA ALA A 316 26.60 -0.50 -2.32
C ALA A 316 25.09 -0.48 -2.20
N GLY A 317 24.48 -1.46 -1.51
CA GLY A 317 23.05 -1.52 -1.24
C GLY A 317 22.57 -0.37 -0.36
N ALA A 318 23.32 -0.01 0.68
CA ALA A 318 23.02 1.13 1.54
C ALA A 318 23.11 2.46 0.77
N GLY A 319 24.17 2.64 -0.03
CA GLY A 319 24.36 3.82 -0.89
C GLY A 319 23.24 3.95 -1.91
N TYR A 320 22.86 2.86 -2.57
CA TYR A 320 21.73 2.86 -3.51
C TYR A 320 20.41 3.18 -2.82
N THR A 321 20.13 2.60 -1.64
CA THR A 321 18.93 2.90 -0.86
C THR A 321 18.88 4.37 -0.44
N TRP A 322 20.01 4.95 -0.05
CA TRP A 322 20.12 6.37 0.28
C TRP A 322 19.86 7.25 -0.95
N LEU A 323 20.45 6.93 -2.09
CA LEU A 323 20.25 7.63 -3.35
C LEU A 323 18.78 7.59 -3.80
N ALA A 324 18.11 6.47 -3.58
CA ALA A 324 16.69 6.23 -3.85
C ALA A 324 15.75 6.95 -2.86
N GLY A 325 16.26 7.80 -1.97
CA GLY A 325 15.47 8.55 -0.99
C GLY A 325 15.01 7.75 0.22
N ALA A 326 15.61 6.57 0.47
CA ALA A 326 15.35 5.71 1.62
C ALA A 326 13.84 5.43 1.84
N GLU A 327 13.08 5.27 0.77
CA GLU A 327 11.66 4.96 0.85
C GLU A 327 11.43 3.63 1.59
N VAL A 328 10.25 3.47 2.20
CA VAL A 328 9.91 2.28 3.00
C VAL A 328 10.12 0.96 2.23
N PRO A 329 9.76 0.83 0.94
CA PRO A 329 10.03 -0.37 0.15
C PRO A 329 11.52 -0.69 0.01
N THR A 330 12.34 0.32 -0.27
CA THR A 330 13.79 0.16 -0.46
C THR A 330 14.50 -0.20 0.84
N LEU A 331 14.12 0.44 1.96
CA LEU A 331 14.65 0.10 3.29
C LEU A 331 14.32 -1.35 3.69
N ARG A 332 13.11 -1.84 3.42
CA ARG A 332 12.76 -3.25 3.66
C ARG A 332 13.63 -4.20 2.84
N SER A 333 13.85 -3.85 1.57
CA SER A 333 14.68 -4.64 0.66
C SER A 333 16.14 -4.68 1.13
N LEU A 334 16.65 -3.54 1.61
CA LEU A 334 17.99 -3.47 2.21
C LEU A 334 18.08 -4.33 3.47
N ILE A 335 17.12 -4.22 4.40
CA ILE A 335 17.09 -5.03 5.63
C ILE A 335 17.10 -6.52 5.28
N ALA A 336 16.23 -6.95 4.35
CA ALA A 336 16.17 -8.34 3.90
C ALA A 336 17.51 -8.80 3.30
N ALA A 337 18.11 -7.97 2.44
CA ALA A 337 19.41 -8.29 1.82
C ALA A 337 20.55 -8.34 2.84
N LEU A 338 20.58 -7.44 3.83
CA LEU A 338 21.57 -7.47 4.91
C LEU A 338 21.42 -8.74 5.77
N LEU A 339 20.20 -9.16 6.06
CA LEU A 339 19.95 -10.43 6.76
C LEU A 339 20.46 -11.63 5.95
N VAL A 340 20.27 -11.62 4.63
CA VAL A 340 20.83 -12.64 3.72
C VAL A 340 22.36 -12.65 3.76
N LEU A 341 23.00 -11.48 3.71
CA LEU A 341 24.45 -11.37 3.79
C LEU A 341 24.99 -11.89 5.14
N VAL A 342 24.33 -11.55 6.24
CA VAL A 342 24.68 -12.06 7.58
C VAL A 342 24.54 -13.60 7.63
N ALA A 343 23.45 -14.15 7.09
CA ALA A 343 23.24 -15.59 7.03
C ALA A 343 24.35 -16.27 6.20
N LEU A 344 24.73 -15.68 5.05
CA LEU A 344 25.80 -16.15 4.20
C LEU A 344 27.15 -16.16 4.93
N LEU A 345 27.49 -15.10 5.66
CA LEU A 345 28.72 -15.01 6.46
C LEU A 345 28.74 -16.02 7.62
N MET A 346 27.58 -16.37 8.17
CA MET A 346 27.41 -17.41 9.17
C MET A 346 27.43 -18.84 8.59
N GLY A 347 27.62 -19.00 7.28
CA GLY A 347 27.58 -20.31 6.61
C GLY A 347 26.16 -20.94 6.61
N ARG A 348 25.11 -20.13 6.73
CA ARG A 348 23.72 -20.60 6.73
C ARG A 348 23.07 -20.42 5.36
N GLU A 349 22.03 -21.20 5.10
CA GLU A 349 21.22 -21.05 3.89
C GLU A 349 20.59 -19.65 3.84
N ALA A 350 20.80 -18.97 2.72
CA ALA A 350 20.48 -17.57 2.54
C ALA A 350 18.97 -17.30 2.29
N LEU A 351 18.23 -18.28 1.79
CA LEU A 351 16.81 -18.14 1.43
C LEU A 351 15.97 -19.16 2.19
N THR A 352 15.54 -18.80 3.39
CA THR A 352 14.71 -19.66 4.25
C THR A 352 13.53 -18.88 4.79
N LEU A 353 12.42 -19.58 5.07
CA LEU A 353 11.25 -18.95 5.74
C LEU A 353 11.61 -18.35 7.11
N ARG A 354 12.62 -18.86 7.80
CA ARG A 354 13.09 -18.29 9.06
C ARG A 354 13.64 -16.88 8.87
N LEU A 355 14.38 -16.66 7.78
CA LEU A 355 14.92 -15.35 7.47
C LEU A 355 13.82 -14.36 7.06
N VAL A 356 12.83 -14.83 6.29
CA VAL A 356 11.63 -14.04 5.96
C VAL A 356 10.87 -13.64 7.23
N ALA A 357 10.67 -14.59 8.15
CA ALA A 357 10.02 -14.35 9.43
C ALA A 357 10.78 -13.33 10.31
N ALA A 358 12.11 -13.44 10.36
CA ALA A 358 12.97 -12.48 11.07
C ALA A 358 12.89 -11.08 10.45
N GLY A 359 12.91 -10.98 9.12
CA GLY A 359 12.71 -9.72 8.40
C GLY A 359 11.35 -9.09 8.67
N ALA A 360 10.29 -9.91 8.66
CA ALA A 360 8.95 -9.45 8.98
C ALA A 360 8.85 -8.91 10.42
N LEU A 361 9.39 -9.63 11.42
CA LEU A 361 9.45 -9.17 12.79
C LEU A 361 10.19 -7.83 12.92
N LEU A 362 11.34 -7.69 12.29
CA LEU A 362 12.16 -6.49 12.34
C LEU A 362 11.42 -5.27 11.79
N VAL A 363 10.78 -5.43 10.62
CA VAL A 363 9.98 -4.37 10.01
C VAL A 363 8.76 -4.00 10.86
N LEU A 364 8.03 -5.00 11.39
CA LEU A 364 6.84 -4.77 12.21
C LEU A 364 7.17 -4.14 13.57
N VAL A 365 8.31 -4.45 14.17
CA VAL A 365 8.77 -3.80 15.41
C VAL A 365 9.15 -2.35 15.14
N TRP A 366 9.78 -2.06 14.00
CA TRP A 366 10.21 -0.70 13.66
C TRP A 366 9.06 0.18 13.14
N ARG A 367 8.21 -0.37 12.25
CA ARG A 367 7.06 0.33 11.65
C ARG A 367 5.82 -0.57 11.64
N PRO A 368 5.16 -0.74 12.78
CA PRO A 368 4.01 -1.64 12.89
C PRO A 368 2.84 -1.22 11.99
N GLU A 369 2.69 0.08 11.72
CA GLU A 369 1.70 0.64 10.79
C GLU A 369 1.82 0.11 9.36
N SER A 370 3.01 -0.38 8.97
CA SER A 370 3.23 -0.92 7.63
C SER A 370 2.43 -2.19 7.33
N LEU A 371 2.00 -2.94 8.37
CA LEU A 371 1.25 -4.19 8.22
C LEU A 371 -0.02 -4.03 7.39
N VAL A 372 -0.78 -2.96 7.62
CA VAL A 372 -2.05 -2.71 6.92
C VAL A 372 -1.86 -2.09 5.54
N GLY A 373 -0.63 -1.72 5.18
CA GLY A 373 -0.31 -1.18 3.86
C GLY A 373 -0.06 -2.26 2.81
N PRO A 374 -0.48 -2.05 1.54
CA PRO A 374 -0.29 -3.02 0.46
C PRO A 374 1.18 -3.40 0.24
N SER A 375 2.06 -2.44 0.40
CA SER A 375 3.49 -2.60 0.14
C SER A 375 4.17 -3.64 1.04
N PHE A 376 3.79 -3.73 2.33
CA PHE A 376 4.28 -4.78 3.24
C PHE A 376 3.69 -6.14 2.87
N GLN A 377 2.38 -6.20 2.72
CA GLN A 377 1.65 -7.45 2.47
C GLN A 377 2.09 -8.11 1.16
N LEU A 378 2.13 -7.34 0.05
CA LEU A 378 2.55 -7.85 -1.26
C LEU A 378 4.01 -8.34 -1.23
N SER A 379 4.92 -7.57 -0.63
CA SER A 379 6.34 -7.94 -0.58
C SER A 379 6.58 -9.23 0.20
N PHE A 380 6.03 -9.34 1.43
CA PHE A 380 6.24 -10.55 2.24
C PHE A 380 5.49 -11.76 1.72
N ALA A 381 4.29 -11.58 1.12
CA ALA A 381 3.57 -12.66 0.47
C ALA A 381 4.35 -13.21 -0.74
N ALA A 382 4.87 -12.32 -1.61
CA ALA A 382 5.67 -12.72 -2.76
C ALA A 382 6.93 -13.53 -2.34
N VAL A 383 7.73 -12.98 -1.42
CA VAL A 383 8.96 -13.64 -0.98
C VAL A 383 8.65 -14.97 -0.29
N THR A 384 7.60 -15.02 0.55
CA THR A 384 7.17 -16.27 1.21
C THR A 384 6.76 -17.31 0.17
N ALA A 385 5.96 -16.94 -0.83
CA ALA A 385 5.53 -17.84 -1.90
C ALA A 385 6.72 -18.37 -2.72
N ILE A 386 7.68 -17.51 -3.08
CA ILE A 386 8.91 -17.89 -3.79
C ILE A 386 9.72 -18.89 -2.95
N VAL A 387 9.96 -18.59 -1.67
CA VAL A 387 10.76 -19.47 -0.79
C VAL A 387 10.09 -20.83 -0.63
N VAL A 388 8.77 -20.86 -0.35
CA VAL A 388 8.00 -22.12 -0.20
C VAL A 388 8.03 -22.95 -1.49
N LEU A 389 7.89 -22.29 -2.66
CA LEU A 389 7.96 -22.97 -3.94
C LEU A 389 9.33 -23.62 -4.16
N HIS A 390 10.42 -22.86 -3.92
CA HIS A 390 11.78 -23.34 -4.16
C HIS A 390 12.29 -24.33 -3.08
N GLU A 391 11.73 -24.28 -1.86
CA GLU A 391 11.96 -25.32 -0.84
C GLU A 391 11.20 -26.62 -1.19
N SER A 392 10.24 -26.62 -2.12
CA SER A 392 9.46 -27.80 -2.46
C SER A 392 10.32 -28.84 -3.20
N PRO A 393 10.21 -30.14 -2.86
CA PRO A 393 10.96 -31.20 -3.54
C PRO A 393 10.68 -31.29 -5.05
N VAL A 394 9.46 -30.90 -5.45
CA VAL A 394 9.05 -30.89 -6.87
C VAL A 394 9.85 -29.84 -7.64
N MET A 395 9.89 -28.60 -7.13
CA MET A 395 10.65 -27.52 -7.78
C MET A 395 12.16 -27.76 -7.76
N GLN A 396 12.68 -28.29 -6.65
CA GLN A 396 14.10 -28.66 -6.56
C GLN A 396 14.47 -29.73 -7.60
N ARG A 397 13.64 -30.77 -7.77
CA ARG A 397 13.84 -31.80 -8.80
C ARG A 397 13.71 -31.23 -10.22
N PHE A 398 12.75 -30.33 -10.43
CA PHE A 398 12.53 -29.67 -11.71
C PHE A 398 13.73 -28.80 -12.11
N MET A 399 14.29 -28.02 -11.18
CA MET A 399 15.41 -27.12 -11.40
C MET A 399 16.80 -27.77 -11.26
N ALA A 400 16.86 -29.04 -10.87
CA ALA A 400 18.12 -29.76 -10.72
C ALA A 400 18.95 -29.73 -12.00
N ARG A 401 20.26 -29.57 -11.87
CA ARG A 401 21.20 -29.60 -12.99
C ARG A 401 21.20 -30.99 -13.62
N ARG A 402 21.10 -31.03 -14.94
CA ARG A 402 21.11 -32.25 -15.76
C ARG A 402 22.03 -32.03 -16.96
N ASP A 403 22.61 -33.10 -17.49
CA ASP A 403 23.28 -33.09 -18.78
C ASP A 403 22.25 -33.07 -19.89
N GLU A 404 21.89 -31.86 -20.33
CA GLU A 404 20.90 -31.59 -21.35
C GLU A 404 21.37 -30.49 -22.29
N GLY A 405 20.90 -30.49 -23.53
CA GLY A 405 21.20 -29.46 -24.51
C GLY A 405 20.72 -28.07 -24.10
N LEU A 406 21.35 -27.03 -24.65
CA LEU A 406 21.08 -25.62 -24.34
C LEU A 406 19.59 -25.26 -24.45
N VAL A 407 18.91 -25.72 -25.51
CA VAL A 407 17.47 -25.42 -25.74
C VAL A 407 16.59 -25.96 -24.60
N ARG A 408 16.82 -27.20 -24.15
CA ARG A 408 16.07 -27.78 -23.03
C ARG A 408 16.37 -27.05 -21.72
N ARG A 409 17.62 -26.67 -21.49
CA ARG A 409 18.04 -25.88 -20.33
C ARG A 409 17.36 -24.53 -20.29
N TRP A 410 17.34 -23.79 -21.41
CA TRP A 410 16.62 -22.52 -21.54
C TRP A 410 15.11 -22.69 -21.38
N GLY A 411 14.52 -23.67 -22.06
CA GLY A 411 13.09 -23.96 -21.92
C GLY A 411 12.67 -24.27 -20.49
N ARG A 412 13.48 -25.06 -19.75
CA ARG A 412 13.23 -25.34 -18.32
C ARG A 412 13.40 -24.07 -17.45
N GLY A 413 14.35 -23.21 -17.77
CA GLY A 413 14.53 -21.93 -17.09
C GLY A 413 13.30 -21.02 -17.24
N ILE A 414 12.81 -20.86 -18.47
CA ILE A 414 11.59 -20.11 -18.79
C ILE A 414 10.36 -20.72 -18.08
N ALA A 415 10.20 -22.05 -18.15
CA ALA A 415 9.11 -22.72 -17.45
C ALA A 415 9.18 -22.53 -15.92
N GLY A 416 10.39 -22.58 -15.34
CA GLY A 416 10.60 -22.27 -13.93
C GLY A 416 10.22 -20.83 -13.57
N LEU A 417 10.55 -19.87 -14.42
CA LEU A 417 10.19 -18.47 -14.25
C LEU A 417 8.67 -18.26 -14.34
N LEU A 418 8.01 -18.91 -15.32
CA LEU A 418 6.55 -18.89 -15.46
C LEU A 418 5.84 -19.48 -14.24
N VAL A 419 6.28 -20.65 -13.77
CA VAL A 419 5.71 -21.28 -12.57
C VAL A 419 5.89 -20.41 -11.36
N THR A 420 7.07 -19.80 -11.19
CA THR A 420 7.31 -18.87 -10.08
C THR A 420 6.42 -17.63 -10.18
N GLY A 421 6.31 -17.04 -11.37
CA GLY A 421 5.42 -15.91 -11.61
C GLY A 421 3.95 -16.22 -11.29
N LEU A 422 3.45 -17.35 -11.78
CA LEU A 422 2.06 -17.79 -11.54
C LEU A 422 1.78 -18.03 -10.04
N VAL A 423 2.71 -18.68 -9.33
CA VAL A 423 2.54 -18.92 -7.88
C VAL A 423 2.56 -17.61 -7.11
N VAL A 424 3.41 -16.66 -7.48
CA VAL A 424 3.43 -15.33 -6.89
C VAL A 424 2.12 -14.60 -7.20
N GLU A 425 1.66 -14.59 -8.44
CA GLU A 425 0.41 -13.93 -8.85
C GLU A 425 -0.80 -14.46 -8.07
N VAL A 426 -0.93 -15.77 -7.96
CA VAL A 426 -1.99 -16.42 -7.15
C VAL A 426 -1.88 -16.05 -5.66
N ALA A 427 -0.67 -16.01 -5.11
CA ALA A 427 -0.46 -15.64 -3.70
C ALA A 427 -0.77 -14.16 -3.44
N LEU A 428 -0.54 -13.28 -4.41
CA LEU A 428 -0.79 -11.84 -4.31
C LEU A 428 -2.24 -11.45 -4.62
N ALA A 429 -2.98 -12.27 -5.40
CA ALA A 429 -4.32 -11.94 -5.86
C ALA A 429 -5.29 -11.51 -4.74
N PRO A 430 -5.41 -12.20 -3.59
CA PRO A 430 -6.29 -11.75 -2.51
C PRO A 430 -5.92 -10.37 -1.96
N ILE A 431 -4.63 -10.07 -1.90
CA ILE A 431 -4.10 -8.80 -1.38
C ILE A 431 -4.34 -7.68 -2.40
N ALA A 432 -4.08 -7.93 -3.68
CA ALA A 432 -4.32 -6.98 -4.76
C ALA A 432 -5.82 -6.62 -4.87
N LEU A 433 -6.69 -7.62 -4.81
CA LEU A 433 -8.14 -7.44 -4.83
C LEU A 433 -8.66 -6.68 -3.60
N PHE A 434 -8.03 -6.84 -2.43
CA PHE A 434 -8.40 -6.10 -1.23
C PHE A 434 -8.01 -4.62 -1.27
N HIS A 435 -6.80 -4.31 -1.77
CA HIS A 435 -6.26 -2.95 -1.74
C HIS A 435 -6.57 -2.12 -2.98
N PHE A 436 -6.64 -2.77 -4.15
CA PHE A 436 -6.77 -2.09 -5.45
C PHE A 436 -8.06 -2.44 -6.18
N HIS A 437 -8.85 -3.39 -5.66
CA HIS A 437 -10.07 -3.89 -6.31
C HIS A 437 -9.84 -4.45 -7.72
N LYS A 438 -8.58 -4.60 -8.11
CA LYS A 438 -8.11 -5.07 -9.41
C LYS A 438 -7.04 -6.15 -9.25
N ALA A 439 -7.04 -7.14 -10.14
CA ALA A 439 -5.96 -8.11 -10.26
C ALA A 439 -5.62 -8.31 -11.74
N GLY A 440 -4.35 -8.18 -12.09
CA GLY A 440 -3.85 -8.47 -13.43
C GLY A 440 -3.82 -9.99 -13.65
N LEU A 441 -4.28 -10.46 -14.81
CA LEU A 441 -4.32 -11.89 -15.13
C LEU A 441 -3.14 -12.33 -16.01
N TYR A 442 -2.46 -11.41 -16.67
CA TYR A 442 -1.34 -11.70 -17.57
C TYR A 442 0.02 -11.26 -17.02
N GLY A 443 0.07 -10.85 -15.74
CA GLY A 443 1.29 -10.33 -15.10
C GLY A 443 2.43 -11.35 -15.11
N ALA A 444 2.16 -12.63 -14.88
CA ALA A 444 3.18 -13.68 -14.94
C ALA A 444 3.83 -13.80 -16.32
N LEU A 445 3.04 -13.68 -17.41
CA LEU A 445 3.55 -13.70 -18.79
C LEU A 445 4.37 -12.44 -19.09
N ALA A 446 3.86 -11.27 -18.76
CA ALA A 446 4.56 -10.01 -18.96
C ALA A 446 5.91 -10.00 -18.23
N ASN A 447 5.98 -10.54 -17.02
CA ASN A 447 7.17 -10.61 -16.19
C ASN A 447 8.29 -11.52 -16.74
N VAL A 448 7.98 -12.50 -17.60
CA VAL A 448 8.99 -13.32 -18.28
C VAL A 448 9.92 -12.46 -19.15
N VAL A 449 9.37 -11.40 -19.74
CA VAL A 449 10.12 -10.45 -20.56
C VAL A 449 10.58 -9.25 -19.74
N ALA A 450 9.69 -8.67 -18.97
CA ALA A 450 9.93 -7.41 -18.25
C ALA A 450 11.05 -7.52 -17.19
N ILE A 451 11.08 -8.61 -16.39
CA ILE A 451 12.09 -8.79 -15.35
C ILE A 451 13.51 -8.97 -15.94
N PRO A 452 13.75 -9.87 -16.93
CA PRO A 452 15.07 -9.94 -17.56
C PRO A 452 15.47 -8.64 -18.27
N LEU A 453 14.54 -7.97 -18.94
CA LEU A 453 14.80 -6.73 -19.65
C LEU A 453 15.27 -5.63 -18.68
N THR A 454 14.56 -5.42 -17.58
CA THR A 454 14.92 -4.40 -16.58
C THR A 454 16.22 -4.77 -15.84
N THR A 455 16.41 -6.04 -15.46
CA THR A 455 17.53 -6.46 -14.63
C THR A 455 18.85 -6.58 -15.40
N PHE A 456 18.80 -7.07 -16.65
CA PHE A 456 20.02 -7.38 -17.43
C PHE A 456 20.30 -6.38 -18.55
N VAL A 457 19.33 -5.53 -18.91
CA VAL A 457 19.53 -4.51 -19.94
C VAL A 457 19.42 -3.12 -19.33
N VAL A 458 18.23 -2.73 -18.85
CA VAL A 458 17.98 -1.34 -18.40
C VAL A 458 18.98 -0.94 -17.30
N MET A 459 18.97 -1.62 -16.16
CA MET A 459 19.82 -1.23 -15.01
C MET A 459 21.34 -1.26 -15.29
N PRO A 460 21.89 -2.29 -15.95
CA PRO A 460 23.31 -2.29 -16.27
C PRO A 460 23.71 -1.16 -17.22
N PHE A 461 22.88 -0.88 -18.25
CA PHE A 461 23.17 0.16 -19.20
C PHE A 461 22.98 1.56 -18.64
N GLU A 462 22.02 1.80 -17.74
CA GLU A 462 21.90 3.04 -16.96
C GLU A 462 23.13 3.25 -16.06
N ALA A 463 23.58 2.19 -15.37
CA ALA A 463 24.77 2.29 -14.53
C ALA A 463 26.05 2.59 -15.35
N LEU A 464 26.20 1.97 -16.53
CA LEU A 464 27.30 2.25 -17.45
C LEU A 464 27.19 3.67 -18.02
N ALA A 465 25.99 4.11 -18.40
CA ALA A 465 25.74 5.46 -18.90
C ALA A 465 26.20 6.50 -17.87
N LEU A 466 25.71 6.40 -16.63
CA LEU A 466 26.11 7.30 -15.53
C LEU A 466 27.62 7.26 -15.25
N LEU A 467 28.26 6.09 -15.36
CA LEU A 467 29.69 5.95 -15.16
C LEU A 467 30.49 6.64 -16.28
N PHE A 468 30.10 6.43 -17.52
CA PHE A 468 30.82 6.95 -18.69
C PHE A 468 30.43 8.38 -19.09
N ASP A 469 29.36 8.95 -18.53
CA ASP A 469 28.98 10.35 -18.77
C ASP A 469 30.07 11.32 -18.30
N SER A 470 30.82 11.00 -17.25
CA SER A 470 31.96 11.79 -16.80
C SER A 470 33.06 11.93 -17.85
N ALA A 471 33.13 10.97 -18.79
CA ALA A 471 34.07 10.96 -19.92
C ALA A 471 33.41 11.39 -21.25
N GLY A 472 32.13 11.80 -21.23
CA GLY A 472 31.37 12.15 -22.45
C GLY A 472 31.00 10.94 -23.34
N LEU A 473 31.11 9.71 -22.83
CA LEU A 473 30.87 8.47 -23.57
C LEU A 473 29.56 7.76 -23.16
N GLY A 474 28.67 8.40 -22.43
CA GLY A 474 27.42 7.81 -21.91
C GLY A 474 26.34 7.59 -22.96
N ALA A 475 26.31 8.42 -24.03
CA ALA A 475 25.24 8.43 -25.02
C ALA A 475 24.84 7.06 -25.61
N PRO A 476 25.74 6.16 -26.03
CA PRO A 476 25.35 4.86 -26.56
C PRO A 476 24.68 3.97 -25.52
N PHE A 477 25.06 4.10 -24.24
CA PHE A 477 24.46 3.33 -23.15
C PHE A 477 23.06 3.87 -22.81
N TRP A 478 22.87 5.21 -22.81
CA TRP A 478 21.55 5.83 -22.67
C TRP A 478 20.60 5.41 -23.80
N TRP A 479 21.09 5.37 -25.04
CA TRP A 479 20.28 4.92 -26.16
C TRP A 479 19.78 3.47 -25.99
N ILE A 480 20.64 2.54 -25.54
CA ILE A 480 20.24 1.14 -25.32
C ILE A 480 19.22 1.06 -24.16
N ALA A 481 19.45 1.78 -23.08
CA ALA A 481 18.50 1.84 -21.95
C ALA A 481 17.14 2.39 -22.39
N GLU A 482 17.13 3.45 -23.19
CA GLU A 482 15.92 4.06 -23.73
C GLU A 482 15.12 3.08 -24.61
N GLN A 483 15.79 2.36 -25.55
CA GLN A 483 15.10 1.39 -26.39
C GLN A 483 14.49 0.25 -25.56
N ALA A 484 15.21 -0.21 -24.54
CA ALA A 484 14.70 -1.23 -23.62
C ALA A 484 13.48 -0.73 -22.82
N LEU A 485 13.50 0.53 -22.36
CA LEU A 485 12.38 1.15 -21.65
C LEU A 485 11.17 1.38 -22.56
N ARG A 486 11.39 1.80 -23.80
CA ARG A 486 10.32 1.90 -24.81
C ARG A 486 9.68 0.55 -25.09
N LEU A 487 10.48 -0.52 -25.19
CA LEU A 487 9.99 -1.89 -25.34
C LEU A 487 9.18 -2.32 -24.11
N LEU A 488 9.61 -1.96 -22.89
CA LEU A 488 8.90 -2.25 -21.65
C LEU A 488 7.52 -1.58 -21.62
N ILE A 489 7.44 -0.30 -22.02
CA ILE A 489 6.18 0.46 -22.10
C ILE A 489 5.27 -0.15 -23.16
N ALA A 490 5.80 -0.45 -24.36
CA ALA A 490 5.03 -1.09 -25.42
C ALA A 490 4.47 -2.45 -25.00
N LEU A 491 5.25 -3.26 -24.28
CA LEU A 491 4.78 -4.52 -23.68
C LEU A 491 3.65 -4.27 -22.68
N ALA A 492 3.78 -3.24 -21.82
CA ALA A 492 2.76 -2.90 -20.84
C ALA A 492 1.43 -2.52 -21.50
N HIS A 493 1.45 -1.66 -22.52
CA HIS A 493 0.24 -1.32 -23.29
C HIS A 493 -0.36 -2.53 -23.98
N HIS A 494 0.45 -3.32 -24.68
CA HIS A 494 -0.04 -4.52 -25.37
C HIS A 494 -0.75 -5.50 -24.43
N VAL A 495 -0.21 -5.71 -23.22
CA VAL A 495 -0.82 -6.58 -22.21
C VAL A 495 -2.04 -5.92 -21.55
N ALA A 496 -1.99 -4.60 -21.30
CA ALA A 496 -3.09 -3.86 -20.67
C ALA A 496 -4.35 -3.80 -21.57
N ASP A 497 -4.16 -3.78 -22.88
CA ASP A 497 -5.24 -3.73 -23.89
C ASP A 497 -5.79 -5.12 -24.24
N ALA A 498 -5.12 -6.20 -23.78
CA ALA A 498 -5.57 -7.55 -24.04
C ALA A 498 -6.94 -7.83 -23.37
N PRO A 499 -7.86 -8.54 -24.04
CA PRO A 499 -9.15 -8.90 -23.46
C PRO A 499 -8.98 -9.65 -22.13
N GLY A 500 -9.66 -9.17 -21.08
CA GLY A 500 -9.58 -9.78 -19.76
C GLY A 500 -8.25 -9.57 -19.03
N ALA A 501 -7.45 -8.57 -19.41
CA ALA A 501 -6.17 -8.27 -18.75
C ALA A 501 -6.32 -8.00 -17.25
N VAL A 502 -7.45 -7.40 -16.85
CA VAL A 502 -7.72 -7.02 -15.47
C VAL A 502 -9.06 -7.60 -15.02
N ALA A 503 -9.05 -8.32 -13.91
CA ALA A 503 -10.26 -8.66 -13.18
C ALA A 503 -10.57 -7.55 -12.17
N THR A 504 -11.75 -6.94 -12.26
CA THR A 504 -12.24 -5.95 -11.32
C THR A 504 -13.34 -6.55 -10.46
N LEU A 505 -13.23 -6.40 -9.15
CA LEU A 505 -14.21 -6.92 -8.20
C LEU A 505 -14.62 -5.81 -7.21
N PRO A 506 -15.86 -5.82 -6.73
CA PRO A 506 -16.29 -4.87 -5.72
C PRO A 506 -15.52 -5.08 -4.40
N ARG A 507 -15.80 -4.22 -3.42
CA ARG A 507 -15.13 -4.22 -2.11
C ARG A 507 -15.01 -5.62 -1.50
N PHE A 508 -13.78 -6.02 -1.15
CA PHE A 508 -13.52 -7.24 -0.37
C PHE A 508 -13.78 -6.95 1.12
N PRO A 509 -14.75 -7.64 1.76
CA PRO A 509 -15.01 -7.44 3.19
C PRO A 509 -13.78 -7.78 4.03
N PRO A 510 -13.37 -6.92 5.00
CA PRO A 510 -12.13 -7.13 5.77
C PRO A 510 -12.05 -8.48 6.49
N TRP A 511 -13.18 -8.98 7.02
CA TRP A 511 -13.22 -10.29 7.69
C TRP A 511 -12.99 -11.46 6.72
N ALA A 512 -13.52 -11.36 5.50
CA ALA A 512 -13.35 -12.38 4.46
C ALA A 512 -11.92 -12.36 3.91
N PHE A 513 -11.34 -11.17 3.75
CA PHE A 513 -9.91 -10.99 3.45
C PHE A 513 -9.02 -11.61 4.54
N ALA A 514 -9.31 -11.33 5.82
CA ALA A 514 -8.56 -11.91 6.94
C ALA A 514 -8.63 -13.45 6.93
N LEU A 515 -9.81 -14.01 6.59
CA LEU A 515 -10.00 -15.45 6.44
C LEU A 515 -9.16 -16.02 5.30
N ALA A 516 -9.14 -15.35 4.15
CA ALA A 516 -8.32 -15.75 3.00
C ALA A 516 -6.82 -15.70 3.32
N VAL A 517 -6.36 -14.62 3.98
CA VAL A 517 -4.95 -14.48 4.41
C VAL A 517 -4.57 -15.55 5.43
N ALA A 518 -5.43 -15.83 6.41
CA ALA A 518 -5.19 -16.88 7.42
C ALA A 518 -5.04 -18.26 6.75
N GLY A 519 -5.92 -18.56 5.77
CA GLY A 519 -5.82 -19.79 4.97
C GLY A 519 -4.53 -19.86 4.15
N GLY A 520 -4.16 -18.77 3.49
CA GLY A 520 -2.91 -18.66 2.72
C GLY A 520 -1.68 -18.86 3.60
N LEU A 521 -1.60 -18.16 4.75
CA LEU A 521 -0.50 -18.32 5.71
C LEU A 521 -0.43 -19.76 6.24
N TRP A 522 -1.58 -20.38 6.53
CA TRP A 522 -1.63 -21.76 6.95
C TRP A 522 -1.02 -22.71 5.91
N ILE A 523 -1.33 -22.53 4.63
CA ILE A 523 -0.78 -23.32 3.51
C ILE A 523 0.73 -23.09 3.37
N LEU A 524 1.19 -21.85 3.50
CA LEU A 524 2.56 -21.48 3.24
C LEU A 524 3.52 -21.86 4.39
N VAL A 525 3.06 -21.77 5.65
CA VAL A 525 3.91 -22.02 6.82
C VAL A 525 4.08 -23.49 7.13
N TRP A 526 3.01 -24.30 7.06
CA TRP A 526 3.07 -25.73 7.34
C TRP A 526 3.54 -26.56 6.13
N GLN A 527 4.19 -27.70 6.37
CA GLN A 527 4.71 -28.59 5.31
C GLN A 527 3.93 -29.90 5.17
N ARG A 528 3.39 -30.42 6.28
CA ARG A 528 2.67 -31.70 6.28
C ARG A 528 1.30 -31.58 5.61
N SER A 529 0.63 -32.72 5.41
CA SER A 529 -0.67 -32.80 4.73
C SER A 529 -1.76 -31.88 5.30
N TRP A 530 -1.70 -31.57 6.59
CA TRP A 530 -2.66 -30.67 7.24
C TRP A 530 -2.56 -29.20 6.75
N ARG A 531 -1.49 -28.84 6.03
CA ARG A 531 -1.39 -27.52 5.35
C ARG A 531 -2.59 -27.26 4.45
N TRP A 532 -3.13 -28.30 3.83
CA TRP A 532 -4.26 -28.21 2.91
C TRP A 532 -5.59 -27.83 3.59
N TRP A 533 -5.67 -27.92 4.92
CA TRP A 533 -6.81 -27.38 5.66
C TRP A 533 -6.96 -25.86 5.49
N GLY A 534 -5.87 -25.14 5.19
CA GLY A 534 -5.91 -23.72 4.85
C GLY A 534 -6.67 -23.40 3.56
N LEU A 535 -6.91 -24.40 2.67
CA LEU A 535 -7.75 -24.20 1.49
C LEU A 535 -9.19 -23.83 1.84
N ALA A 536 -9.75 -24.39 2.91
CA ALA A 536 -11.12 -24.12 3.29
C ALA A 536 -11.35 -22.62 3.64
N PRO A 537 -10.59 -22.00 4.56
CA PRO A 537 -10.75 -20.59 4.83
C PRO A 537 -10.32 -19.69 3.66
N LEU A 538 -9.30 -20.07 2.89
CA LEU A 538 -8.89 -19.33 1.68
C LEU A 538 -10.03 -19.27 0.65
N LEU A 539 -10.57 -20.44 0.28
CA LEU A 539 -11.65 -20.53 -0.70
C LEU A 539 -12.96 -19.92 -0.18
N ALA A 540 -13.25 -20.06 1.11
CA ALA A 540 -14.41 -19.41 1.72
C ALA A 540 -14.32 -17.88 1.62
N GLY A 541 -13.16 -17.27 1.96
CA GLY A 541 -12.93 -15.86 1.80
C GLY A 541 -13.08 -15.38 0.35
N MET A 542 -12.50 -16.11 -0.60
CA MET A 542 -12.60 -15.81 -2.04
C MET A 542 -14.02 -15.99 -2.57
N ALA A 543 -14.77 -17.01 -2.09
CA ALA A 543 -16.16 -17.20 -2.46
C ALA A 543 -17.07 -16.07 -1.97
N VAL A 544 -16.81 -15.55 -0.77
CA VAL A 544 -17.52 -14.35 -0.26
C VAL A 544 -17.24 -13.15 -1.17
N LEU A 545 -16.00 -12.92 -1.59
CA LEU A 545 -15.67 -11.84 -2.51
C LEU A 545 -16.40 -11.99 -3.86
N ALA A 546 -16.39 -13.19 -4.44
CA ALA A 546 -17.04 -13.47 -5.72
C ALA A 546 -18.58 -13.26 -5.69
N GLN A 547 -19.18 -13.34 -4.51
CA GLN A 547 -20.62 -13.15 -4.31
C GLN A 547 -20.98 -11.73 -3.84
N GLN A 548 -20.01 -10.81 -3.71
CA GLN A 548 -20.33 -9.45 -3.30
C GLN A 548 -21.13 -8.74 -4.38
N PRO A 549 -22.31 -8.18 -4.04
CA PRO A 549 -23.04 -7.34 -4.97
C PRO A 549 -22.27 -6.05 -5.25
N ARG A 550 -22.45 -5.53 -6.45
CA ARG A 550 -22.00 -4.17 -6.77
C ARG A 550 -22.95 -3.15 -6.13
N PRO A 551 -22.45 -2.02 -5.60
CA PRO A 551 -23.33 -0.98 -5.09
C PRO A 551 -24.14 -0.34 -6.22
N ASP A 552 -25.41 -0.04 -5.95
CA ASP A 552 -26.28 0.65 -6.89
C ASP A 552 -25.96 2.14 -6.96
N LEU A 553 -25.56 2.74 -5.81
CA LEU A 553 -25.18 4.14 -5.72
C LEU A 553 -23.89 4.27 -4.91
N LEU A 554 -23.02 5.20 -5.32
CA LEU A 554 -21.82 5.62 -4.60
C LEU A 554 -21.90 7.11 -4.35
N VAL A 555 -21.71 7.53 -3.10
CA VAL A 555 -21.75 8.94 -2.68
C VAL A 555 -20.46 9.27 -1.96
N THR A 556 -19.68 10.23 -2.47
CA THR A 556 -18.43 10.66 -1.80
C THR A 556 -18.71 11.38 -0.49
N ALA A 557 -17.73 11.40 0.42
CA ALA A 557 -17.83 12.01 1.75
C ALA A 557 -18.22 13.51 1.72
N ASP A 558 -17.93 14.21 0.62
CA ASP A 558 -18.34 15.61 0.42
C ASP A 558 -19.73 15.77 -0.24
N GLY A 559 -20.40 14.65 -0.57
CA GLY A 559 -21.70 14.62 -1.23
C GLY A 559 -21.73 15.16 -2.67
N ARG A 560 -20.58 15.62 -3.18
CA ARG A 560 -20.52 16.30 -4.48
C ARG A 560 -20.53 15.33 -5.65
N ASN A 561 -19.92 14.18 -5.46
CA ASN A 561 -19.86 13.19 -6.51
C ASN A 561 -20.75 12.01 -6.14
N ILE A 562 -21.74 11.77 -6.97
CA ILE A 562 -22.69 10.68 -6.87
C ILE A 562 -22.59 9.90 -8.17
N ALA A 563 -22.40 8.58 -8.07
CA ALA A 563 -22.40 7.67 -9.20
C ALA A 563 -23.52 6.66 -9.03
N ALA A 564 -24.27 6.43 -10.08
CA ALA A 564 -25.34 5.42 -10.16
C ALA A 564 -24.91 4.30 -11.10
N ALA A 565 -25.14 3.04 -10.72
CA ALA A 565 -24.91 1.89 -11.56
C ALA A 565 -25.79 1.92 -12.82
N VAL A 566 -25.22 1.59 -13.97
CA VAL A 566 -25.95 1.57 -15.24
C VAL A 566 -26.16 0.13 -15.75
N PRO A 567 -27.25 -0.12 -16.49
CA PRO A 567 -27.45 -1.39 -17.16
C PRO A 567 -26.27 -1.69 -18.11
N GLY A 568 -25.80 -2.93 -18.11
CA GLY A 568 -24.63 -3.32 -18.92
C GLY A 568 -23.28 -3.20 -18.21
N GLY A 569 -23.26 -2.69 -16.97
CA GLY A 569 -22.06 -2.54 -16.14
C GLY A 569 -21.42 -1.17 -16.24
N GLY A 570 -20.81 -0.74 -15.16
CA GLY A 570 -20.22 0.60 -15.04
C GLY A 570 -21.14 1.56 -14.25
N TYR A 571 -20.76 2.85 -14.25
CA TYR A 571 -21.44 3.89 -13.48
C TYR A 571 -21.59 5.17 -14.28
N ALA A 572 -22.60 5.95 -13.94
CA ALA A 572 -22.83 7.29 -14.46
C ALA A 572 -22.79 8.32 -13.33
N LEU A 573 -22.08 9.43 -13.57
CA LEU A 573 -21.90 10.52 -12.61
C LEU A 573 -23.03 11.54 -12.70
N LEU A 574 -23.50 12.02 -11.57
CA LEU A 574 -24.45 13.11 -11.49
C LEU A 574 -23.85 14.44 -12.01
N ARG A 575 -22.56 14.65 -11.76
CA ARG A 575 -21.82 15.87 -12.17
C ARG A 575 -20.57 15.45 -12.94
N ASP A 576 -20.41 15.92 -14.18
CA ASP A 576 -19.29 15.54 -15.08
C ASP A 576 -17.92 16.11 -14.66
N ARG A 577 -17.88 17.01 -13.69
CA ARG A 577 -16.66 17.72 -13.25
C ARG A 577 -15.87 16.98 -12.18
N ALA A 578 -16.00 15.67 -12.06
CA ALA A 578 -15.15 14.88 -11.18
C ALA A 578 -13.74 14.77 -11.76
N GLY A 579 -12.72 15.02 -10.94
CA GLY A 579 -11.32 14.79 -11.32
C GLY A 579 -11.01 13.29 -11.40
N ASP A 580 -9.90 12.94 -12.08
CA ASP A 580 -9.50 11.57 -12.38
C ASP A 580 -9.42 10.70 -11.11
N PHE A 581 -8.84 11.21 -10.03
CA PHE A 581 -8.76 10.48 -8.76
C PHE A 581 -10.16 10.05 -8.22
N VAL A 582 -11.16 10.91 -8.34
CA VAL A 582 -12.53 10.58 -7.88
C VAL A 582 -13.17 9.56 -8.81
N ARG A 583 -12.95 9.70 -10.13
CA ARG A 583 -13.43 8.74 -11.15
C ARG A 583 -12.85 7.36 -10.90
N ASP A 584 -11.54 7.26 -10.68
CA ASP A 584 -10.85 6.01 -10.38
C ASP A 584 -11.36 5.40 -9.08
N THR A 585 -11.48 6.20 -8.02
CA THR A 585 -11.98 5.72 -6.72
C THR A 585 -13.41 5.18 -6.82
N MET A 586 -14.28 5.82 -7.61
CA MET A 586 -15.65 5.34 -7.83
C MET A 586 -15.69 4.05 -8.63
N ASN A 587 -14.90 3.95 -9.68
CA ASN A 587 -14.77 2.72 -10.46
C ASN A 587 -14.23 1.56 -9.60
N GLU A 588 -13.21 1.81 -8.82
CA GLU A 588 -12.63 0.80 -7.91
C GLU A 588 -13.66 0.34 -6.86
N ALA A 589 -14.34 1.28 -6.19
CA ALA A 589 -15.38 0.95 -5.21
C ALA A 589 -16.58 0.21 -5.83
N GLY A 590 -16.90 0.52 -7.08
CA GLY A 590 -17.97 -0.11 -7.86
C GLY A 590 -17.58 -1.46 -8.47
N GLY A 591 -16.28 -1.82 -8.47
CA GLY A 591 -15.79 -3.02 -9.16
C GLY A 591 -15.99 -2.93 -10.68
N SER A 592 -15.75 -1.76 -11.27
CA SER A 592 -15.88 -1.50 -12.71
C SER A 592 -14.56 -0.97 -13.28
N ASP A 593 -14.31 -1.25 -14.54
CA ASP A 593 -13.20 -0.70 -15.32
C ASP A 593 -13.74 0.11 -16.53
N ALA A 594 -15.05 0.25 -16.63
CA ALA A 594 -15.68 1.01 -17.70
C ALA A 594 -15.56 2.53 -17.44
N PRO A 595 -15.43 3.36 -18.46
CA PRO A 595 -15.44 4.80 -18.31
C PRO A 595 -16.78 5.26 -17.70
N LEU A 596 -16.71 6.24 -16.79
CA LEU A 596 -17.91 6.81 -16.16
C LEU A 596 -18.66 7.68 -17.15
N GLY A 597 -19.96 7.35 -17.35
CA GLY A 597 -20.88 8.14 -18.15
C GLY A 597 -21.46 9.35 -17.40
N ALA A 598 -22.26 10.16 -18.10
CA ALA A 598 -23.05 11.23 -17.50
C ALA A 598 -24.45 10.71 -17.13
N LEU A 599 -24.87 10.86 -15.88
CA LEU A 599 -26.18 10.40 -15.42
C LEU A 599 -27.33 11.12 -16.14
N ALA A 600 -27.18 12.41 -16.42
CA ALA A 600 -28.17 13.21 -17.13
C ALA A 600 -28.35 12.83 -18.62
N ALA A 601 -27.47 11.98 -19.16
CA ALA A 601 -27.58 11.48 -20.54
C ALA A 601 -28.42 10.20 -20.64
N LEU A 602 -28.90 9.65 -19.52
CA LEU A 602 -29.72 8.44 -19.50
C LEU A 602 -31.21 8.77 -19.65
N ASP A 603 -31.91 8.08 -20.54
CA ASP A 603 -33.34 8.35 -20.87
C ASP A 603 -34.31 8.29 -19.69
N HIS A 604 -33.95 7.54 -18.64
CA HIS A 604 -34.79 7.36 -17.44
C HIS A 604 -34.46 8.32 -16.29
N VAL A 605 -33.62 9.33 -16.54
CA VAL A 605 -33.19 10.32 -15.55
C VAL A 605 -33.75 11.69 -15.90
N GLU A 606 -34.56 12.20 -15.03
CA GLU A 606 -35.15 13.54 -15.14
C GLU A 606 -34.32 14.53 -14.34
N CYS A 607 -33.64 15.45 -15.01
CA CYS A 607 -32.85 16.49 -14.37
C CYS A 607 -33.40 17.88 -14.69
N ASN A 608 -33.52 18.72 -13.65
CA ASN A 608 -33.65 20.16 -13.78
C ASN A 608 -32.35 20.87 -13.30
N VAL A 609 -32.41 22.18 -13.10
CA VAL A 609 -31.25 22.98 -12.65
C VAL A 609 -30.79 22.54 -11.25
N ASP A 610 -31.72 22.13 -10.36
CA ASP A 610 -31.50 21.92 -8.94
C ASP A 610 -31.34 20.45 -8.56
N PHE A 611 -32.09 19.56 -9.21
CA PHE A 611 -32.19 18.15 -8.87
C PHE A 611 -32.19 17.24 -10.09
N CYS A 612 -31.71 16.02 -9.87
CA CYS A 612 -32.03 14.90 -10.73
C CYS A 612 -32.85 13.87 -9.97
N ARG A 613 -33.86 13.32 -10.65
CA ARG A 613 -34.73 12.25 -10.17
C ARG A 613 -34.65 11.07 -11.13
N TRP A 614 -34.51 9.88 -10.60
CA TRP A 614 -34.54 8.63 -11.38
C TRP A 614 -35.01 7.45 -10.55
N ILE A 615 -35.27 6.34 -11.18
CA ILE A 615 -35.60 5.08 -10.53
C ILE A 615 -34.42 4.12 -10.63
N GLN A 616 -33.98 3.62 -9.47
CA GLN A 616 -32.91 2.64 -9.37
C GLN A 616 -33.36 1.50 -8.45
N GLY A 617 -33.24 0.24 -8.90
CA GLY A 617 -33.66 -0.90 -8.10
C GLY A 617 -35.11 -0.82 -7.61
N GLY A 618 -36.02 -0.23 -8.40
CA GLY A 618 -37.45 0.00 -8.05
C GLY A 618 -37.68 1.11 -7.02
N ARG A 619 -36.68 1.92 -6.67
CA ARG A 619 -36.77 3.03 -5.71
C ARG A 619 -36.53 4.37 -6.38
N ILE A 620 -37.25 5.38 -5.91
CA ILE A 620 -37.10 6.75 -6.41
C ILE A 620 -35.94 7.43 -5.68
N ILE A 621 -34.97 7.88 -6.46
CA ILE A 621 -33.81 8.62 -5.99
C ILE A 621 -33.98 10.09 -6.37
N LEU A 622 -33.70 10.97 -5.42
CA LEU A 622 -33.66 12.42 -5.61
C LEU A 622 -32.29 12.94 -5.19
N ALA A 623 -31.51 13.51 -6.10
CA ALA A 623 -30.21 14.04 -5.78
C ALA A 623 -30.01 15.49 -6.17
N SER A 624 -29.47 16.31 -5.28
CA SER A 624 -29.20 17.73 -5.53
C SER A 624 -28.07 17.92 -6.54
N ARG A 625 -28.27 18.80 -7.52
CA ARG A 625 -27.30 19.15 -8.57
C ARG A 625 -26.90 20.63 -8.52
N GLY A 626 -27.88 21.51 -8.32
CA GLY A 626 -27.72 22.96 -8.28
C GLY A 626 -26.99 23.48 -7.04
N ARG A 627 -26.64 24.76 -7.03
CA ARG A 627 -25.99 25.44 -5.90
C ARG A 627 -26.93 26.35 -5.11
N ASP A 628 -28.12 26.61 -5.62
CA ASP A 628 -29.06 27.52 -5.02
C ASP A 628 -29.84 26.88 -3.86
N ARG A 629 -30.13 27.69 -2.84
CA ARG A 629 -30.89 27.23 -1.69
C ARG A 629 -32.37 27.23 -2.05
N ILE A 630 -33.02 26.07 -1.88
CA ILE A 630 -34.45 25.92 -2.11
C ILE A 630 -35.18 25.93 -0.78
N GLU A 631 -36.33 26.60 -0.74
CA GLU A 631 -37.17 26.66 0.46
C GLU A 631 -37.69 25.27 0.84
N GLY A 632 -37.76 25.01 2.17
CA GLY A 632 -38.20 23.73 2.69
C GLY A 632 -39.62 23.35 2.26
N SER A 633 -40.51 24.32 2.16
CA SER A 633 -41.90 24.14 1.70
C SER A 633 -42.00 23.59 0.27
N VAL A 634 -41.08 24.00 -0.60
CA VAL A 634 -41.03 23.55 -2.01
C VAL A 634 -40.38 22.17 -2.12
N MET A 635 -39.34 21.88 -1.26
CA MET A 635 -38.64 20.61 -1.27
C MET A 635 -39.39 19.45 -0.61
N ALA A 636 -40.12 19.72 0.45
CA ALA A 636 -40.77 18.70 1.28
C ALA A 636 -41.60 17.68 0.48
N PRO A 637 -42.47 18.09 -0.47
CA PRO A 637 -43.25 17.13 -1.28
C PRO A 637 -42.38 16.23 -2.16
N ALA A 638 -41.30 16.78 -2.77
CA ALA A 638 -40.39 16.03 -3.60
C ALA A 638 -39.57 15.03 -2.77
N CYS A 639 -39.13 15.43 -1.57
CA CYS A 639 -38.40 14.55 -0.63
C CYS A 639 -39.32 13.41 -0.15
N ALA A 640 -40.56 13.72 0.24
CA ALA A 640 -41.51 12.71 0.70
C ALA A 640 -41.92 11.71 -0.41
N ALA A 641 -41.83 12.11 -1.67
CA ALA A 641 -42.08 11.23 -2.82
C ALA A 641 -40.86 10.33 -3.15
N ALA A 642 -39.65 10.64 -2.66
CA ALA A 642 -38.43 9.90 -2.92
C ALA A 642 -38.14 8.87 -1.81
N ASP A 643 -37.57 7.73 -2.20
CA ASP A 643 -37.07 6.72 -1.24
C ASP A 643 -35.73 7.11 -0.68
N VAL A 644 -34.85 7.68 -1.53
CA VAL A 644 -33.50 8.15 -1.15
C VAL A 644 -33.37 9.61 -1.59
N VAL A 645 -32.98 10.47 -0.66
CA VAL A 645 -32.65 11.87 -0.90
C VAL A 645 -31.17 12.09 -0.63
N ILE A 646 -30.45 12.68 -1.57
CA ILE A 646 -28.99 12.92 -1.47
C ILE A 646 -28.68 14.39 -1.75
N SER A 647 -27.97 15.04 -0.83
CA SER A 647 -27.53 16.42 -0.99
C SER A 647 -26.13 16.63 -0.47
N ASP A 648 -25.32 17.47 -1.16
CA ASP A 648 -24.00 17.95 -0.69
C ASP A 648 -24.13 19.12 0.31
N ARG A 649 -25.36 19.48 0.71
CA ARG A 649 -25.71 20.59 1.60
C ARG A 649 -26.66 20.13 2.69
N TRP A 650 -26.88 21.01 3.66
CA TRP A 650 -27.93 20.82 4.66
C TRP A 650 -29.31 20.82 4.00
N LEU A 651 -30.08 19.83 4.33
CA LEU A 651 -31.48 19.75 3.92
C LEU A 651 -32.37 20.41 4.98
N PRO A 652 -33.50 21.06 4.56
CA PRO A 652 -34.54 21.49 5.50
C PRO A 652 -35.06 20.30 6.29
N ARG A 653 -35.47 20.51 7.55
CA ARG A 653 -35.97 19.45 8.44
C ARG A 653 -37.21 18.75 7.87
N GLU A 654 -37.97 19.44 7.04
CA GLU A 654 -39.15 18.93 6.36
C GLU A 654 -38.80 18.00 5.19
N CYS A 655 -37.59 18.02 4.70
CA CYS A 655 -37.11 17.18 3.59
C CYS A 655 -36.64 15.82 4.12
N VAL A 656 -37.57 14.89 4.25
CA VAL A 656 -37.29 13.52 4.70
C VAL A 656 -37.67 12.53 3.62
N GLY A 657 -36.73 11.73 3.14
CA GLY A 657 -36.97 10.61 2.23
C GLY A 657 -37.63 9.43 2.95
N ARG A 658 -38.31 8.57 2.23
CA ARG A 658 -39.05 7.42 2.81
C ARG A 658 -38.12 6.40 3.49
N TRP A 659 -36.90 6.22 2.99
CA TRP A 659 -35.98 5.27 3.55
C TRP A 659 -34.68 5.92 4.03
N LEU A 660 -34.02 6.76 3.21
CA LEU A 660 -32.70 7.31 3.53
C LEU A 660 -32.61 8.77 3.08
N THR A 661 -32.19 9.62 4.01
CA THR A 661 -31.88 11.03 3.75
C THR A 661 -30.38 11.25 4.03
N ILE A 662 -29.66 11.73 3.04
CA ILE A 662 -28.22 11.97 3.07
C ILE A 662 -28.00 13.45 2.82
N ASP A 663 -27.46 14.12 3.80
CA ASP A 663 -27.08 15.53 3.74
C ASP A 663 -25.67 15.75 4.27
N ARG A 664 -25.24 16.98 4.36
CA ARG A 664 -23.91 17.35 4.82
C ARG A 664 -23.60 16.83 6.22
N ASP A 665 -24.55 16.87 7.15
CA ASP A 665 -24.32 16.46 8.54
C ASP A 665 -24.21 14.92 8.61
N SER A 666 -25.09 14.20 7.95
CA SER A 666 -25.02 12.74 7.88
C SER A 666 -23.73 12.24 7.19
N LEU A 667 -23.25 12.95 6.16
CA LEU A 667 -21.98 12.64 5.51
C LEU A 667 -20.76 12.99 6.37
N ALA A 668 -20.83 14.01 7.21
CA ALA A 668 -19.76 14.32 8.14
C ALA A 668 -19.55 13.19 9.18
N GLU A 669 -20.62 12.50 9.57
CA GLU A 669 -20.57 11.37 10.50
C GLU A 669 -20.22 10.05 9.81
N SER A 670 -20.84 9.76 8.66
CA SER A 670 -20.70 8.50 7.95
C SER A 670 -19.50 8.44 6.98
N GLY A 671 -18.97 9.60 6.59
CA GLY A 671 -18.13 9.68 5.40
C GLY A 671 -18.91 9.36 4.14
N GLY A 672 -18.23 8.89 3.10
CA GLY A 672 -18.92 8.44 1.88
C GLY A 672 -19.69 7.15 2.06
N LEU A 673 -20.63 6.91 1.18
CA LEU A 673 -21.59 5.81 1.25
C LEU A 673 -21.57 4.94 -0.02
N ALA A 674 -21.68 3.63 0.18
CA ALA A 674 -22.04 2.67 -0.85
C ALA A 674 -23.44 2.13 -0.52
N ILE A 675 -24.41 2.32 -1.43
CA ILE A 675 -25.82 2.03 -1.22
C ILE A 675 -26.21 0.86 -2.13
N TYR A 676 -26.90 -0.10 -1.55
CA TYR A 676 -27.43 -1.29 -2.21
C TYR A 676 -28.95 -1.27 -2.08
N LEU A 677 -29.66 -1.27 -3.21
CA LEU A 677 -31.10 -1.06 -3.29
C LEU A 677 -31.92 -2.34 -3.49
N GLY A 678 -31.30 -3.52 -3.37
CA GLY A 678 -31.99 -4.81 -3.51
C GLY A 678 -33.17 -4.99 -2.54
N GLU A 679 -33.69 -6.21 -2.42
CA GLU A 679 -34.87 -6.52 -1.56
C GLU A 679 -34.70 -6.02 -0.11
N LYS A 680 -33.48 -6.16 0.44
CA LYS A 680 -33.10 -5.62 1.75
C LYS A 680 -32.11 -4.47 1.53
N PRO A 681 -32.61 -3.23 1.39
CA PRO A 681 -31.71 -2.11 1.12
C PRO A 681 -30.77 -1.87 2.31
N LYS A 682 -29.52 -1.56 1.99
CA LYS A 682 -28.50 -1.21 3.00
C LYS A 682 -27.61 -0.10 2.50
N ALA A 683 -27.16 0.74 3.40
CA ALA A 683 -26.08 1.70 3.18
C ALA A 683 -24.85 1.27 4.00
N VAL A 684 -23.68 1.28 3.37
CA VAL A 684 -22.40 1.00 4.01
C VAL A 684 -21.62 2.29 4.06
N ALA A 685 -21.22 2.69 5.26
CA ALA A 685 -20.47 3.91 5.51
C ALA A 685 -18.95 3.71 5.36
N ALA A 686 -18.24 4.76 4.94
CA ALA A 686 -16.78 4.78 4.91
C ALA A 686 -16.16 4.89 6.31
N LEU A 687 -16.84 5.59 7.21
CA LEU A 687 -16.46 5.77 8.60
C LEU A 687 -17.27 4.85 9.51
N THR A 688 -16.60 4.28 10.51
CA THR A 688 -17.28 3.48 11.53
C THR A 688 -17.71 4.39 12.67
N ALA A 689 -18.97 4.32 13.06
CA ALA A 689 -19.46 5.07 14.21
C ALA A 689 -18.70 4.67 15.49
N GLY A 690 -18.28 5.68 16.29
CA GLY A 690 -17.50 5.45 17.51
C GLY A 690 -16.04 5.06 17.27
N ASP A 691 -15.50 5.30 16.07
CA ASP A 691 -14.08 5.10 15.77
C ASP A 691 -13.22 6.06 16.60
N GLY A 692 -12.50 5.49 17.59
CA GLY A 692 -11.63 6.19 18.55
C GLY A 692 -10.15 6.20 18.15
N HIS A 693 -9.80 5.88 16.91
CA HIS A 693 -8.41 5.93 16.47
C HIS A 693 -7.86 7.37 16.52
N PRO A 694 -6.56 7.56 16.77
CA PRO A 694 -5.98 8.90 16.96
C PRO A 694 -6.21 9.87 15.81
N TRP A 695 -6.18 9.41 14.54
CA TRP A 695 -6.41 10.28 13.39
C TRP A 695 -7.87 10.73 13.21
N ARG A 696 -8.82 10.11 13.92
CA ARG A 696 -10.23 10.54 13.97
C ARG A 696 -10.46 11.58 15.06
N ASN A 697 -9.72 11.44 16.16
CA ASN A 697 -9.82 12.27 17.37
C ASN A 697 -8.53 13.04 17.61
N ALA A 698 -7.84 13.47 16.55
CA ALA A 698 -6.59 14.20 16.65
C ALA A 698 -6.77 15.53 17.39
N PRO A 699 -5.78 15.98 18.19
CA PRO A 699 -5.74 17.36 18.68
C PRO A 699 -5.85 18.33 17.51
N GLN A 700 -6.74 19.32 17.64
CA GLN A 700 -7.04 20.24 16.54
C GLN A 700 -6.39 21.60 16.77
N VAL A 701 -5.90 22.21 15.67
CA VAL A 701 -5.41 23.60 15.62
C VAL A 701 -6.27 24.40 14.67
N SER A 702 -6.49 25.70 14.98
CA SER A 702 -7.53 26.51 14.31
C SER A 702 -7.14 26.99 12.91
N GLY A 703 -5.86 27.20 12.64
CA GLY A 703 -5.39 27.78 11.38
C GLY A 703 -5.89 29.20 11.09
N ASN A 704 -6.46 29.90 12.09
CA ASN A 704 -7.03 31.22 11.92
C ASN A 704 -5.95 32.27 11.69
N ASP A 705 -6.19 33.16 10.70
CA ASP A 705 -5.47 34.41 10.52
C ASP A 705 -5.78 35.38 11.69
N GLU A 706 -5.14 35.21 12.83
CA GLU A 706 -4.88 36.39 13.66
C GLU A 706 -3.78 37.20 12.93
N ALA A 707 -4.15 38.36 12.51
CA ALA A 707 -3.42 39.29 11.65
C ALA A 707 -1.88 39.16 11.77
N VAL A 708 -1.25 38.60 10.74
CA VAL A 708 0.20 38.79 10.57
C VAL A 708 0.43 40.31 10.39
N PRO A 709 1.17 40.95 11.29
CA PRO A 709 1.53 42.38 11.09
C PRO A 709 2.21 42.48 9.73
N LYS A 710 1.76 43.42 8.89
CA LYS A 710 2.32 43.70 7.55
C LYS A 710 3.85 43.95 7.55
N ALA A 711 4.46 44.14 8.71
CA ALA A 711 5.88 44.27 8.91
C ALA A 711 6.73 42.99 8.75
N ALA A 712 6.14 41.79 8.74
CA ALA A 712 6.89 40.54 8.57
C ALA A 712 7.07 40.13 7.09
N LEU A 713 6.37 40.76 6.17
CA LEU A 713 6.49 40.52 4.71
C LEU A 713 7.49 41.48 4.03
N ALA A 714 8.08 42.40 4.78
CA ALA A 714 9.01 43.44 4.26
C ALA A 714 10.44 43.29 4.83
N ARG A 715 10.81 42.15 5.42
CA ARG A 715 12.19 41.86 5.84
C ARG A 715 12.70 40.54 5.31
#